data_2bd41e691f4640b11121a119a3621aa4
#
_entry.id   2bd41e691f4640b11121a119a3621aa4
#
_cell.length_a   1.000
_cell.length_b   1.000
_cell.length_c   1.000
_cell.angle_alpha   90.00
_cell.angle_beta   90.00
_cell.angle_gamma   90.00
#
_symmetry.space_group_name_H-M   'P 1'
#
loop_
_entity.id
_entity.type
_entity.pdbx_description
1 polymer ?
#
loop_
_entity_poly.entity_id
_entity_poly.type
_entity_poly.pdbx_seq_one_letter_code
_entity_poly.pdbx_strand_id
1 'polypeptide(L)'
;MPRFSVIVPAYQVQAYLHSCLESVLGQSYADLELIAVDDGSPDRCGAVIDEFAARDPRVRAVHLGRNTGLGPARNAGVRQATGDYLIFLDGDDVLTPHALRAIAERLERTGDPDVLVYDYARLHLDGTTVRNRLAAELREDGPVPFRLDDRPGLLDLLMVVWNKAYRRSFVEREGLRFPQGCYEDTPFTYPALLAAGSLATLDRVCLHYRQRRLGNILGTPGLQHFDVFAQYDRVFAFLDARPGLAHWRGPLFHRMTDHLFTVLNRGDRLPRGAHQEFLRRARAQYLRRRAPGRRPATWRERARHLVIRSGSTRLWRALRLVHVSSRLAARLARAAARTARALLLRLHFATQRLLPTRDLALFTAGGGTAAYGGDPGALETAFRVWAPRTRTAWAAPRALADTVPPETLRLTPGSRAWWTALARARYLVTDTGFGPPVRPRRGQVLLRTCDGLPLTRTGLDAARPDVPAVLADADSWDLCLSGDAHTTAVHERGFPGRYTTLEFGRPRTDAYQRATAEDVARARALLGLPHGRTAVLYAPARRSAPAPSLDVEELARRLGEGFVLLTTVPDPGTYPAGRVIDVSATAAPQTVLCLAADVLLTDCSPLIADFAALDRPVVAWGPDRAALDAVHGLYPVEVPGAVAEDEPALARLLATGACDGPALAGLRAAFRERHCPHDDGRVAERVVRRVVLGERSGLPAVTPPADRRPVPAAAPVTAHVPGPAALPAARSTAGYGLAEQR
;
A
#
# COMPACT_ATOMS: atom_id res chain seq x y z
N MET A 1 5.00 34.69 10.96
CA MET A 1 4.01 33.82 11.66
C MET A 1 4.02 32.53 10.94
N PRO A 2 3.93 31.38 11.61
CA PRO A 2 3.95 30.08 10.93
C PRO A 2 2.71 29.91 10.04
N ARG A 3 2.86 29.10 8.98
CA ARG A 3 1.73 28.77 8.10
C ARG A 3 0.69 27.90 8.81
N PHE A 4 1.17 26.93 9.60
CA PHE A 4 0.32 25.97 10.29
C PHE A 4 0.51 26.00 11.80
N SER A 5 -0.59 26.01 12.55
CA SER A 5 -0.63 25.61 13.95
C SER A 5 -1.24 24.19 14.03
N VAL A 6 -0.40 23.19 14.32
CA VAL A 6 -0.84 21.82 14.53
C VAL A 6 -1.14 21.64 16.02
N ILE A 7 -2.39 21.35 16.36
CA ILE A 7 -2.87 21.24 17.74
C ILE A 7 -3.06 19.77 18.08
N VAL A 8 -2.31 19.28 19.07
CA VAL A 8 -2.30 17.86 19.50
C VAL A 8 -2.77 17.77 20.97
N PRO A 9 -4.04 17.46 21.23
CA PRO A 9 -4.51 17.13 22.57
C PRO A 9 -4.05 15.73 22.97
N ALA A 10 -3.59 15.57 24.21
CA ALA A 10 -3.09 14.31 24.75
C ALA A 10 -3.72 13.97 26.09
N TYR A 11 -4.31 12.76 26.20
CA TYR A 11 -4.81 12.19 27.45
C TYR A 11 -4.76 10.66 27.36
N GLN A 12 -3.94 10.02 28.22
CA GLN A 12 -3.74 8.57 28.27
C GLN A 12 -3.36 7.94 26.89
N VAL A 13 -2.42 8.59 26.21
CA VAL A 13 -1.91 8.20 24.89
C VAL A 13 -0.38 8.09 24.84
N GLN A 14 0.31 7.97 26.00
CA GLN A 14 1.78 7.92 26.09
C GLN A 14 2.44 6.94 25.12
N ALA A 15 1.79 5.81 24.83
CA ALA A 15 2.31 4.76 23.94
C ALA A 15 2.36 5.20 22.46
N TYR A 16 1.64 6.26 22.09
CA TYR A 16 1.47 6.70 20.70
C TYR A 16 1.97 8.13 20.50
N LEU A 17 1.98 8.94 21.58
CA LEU A 17 2.22 10.37 21.53
C LEU A 17 3.57 10.72 20.90
N HIS A 18 4.63 9.97 21.22
CA HIS A 18 5.96 10.19 20.65
C HIS A 18 5.91 10.12 19.12
N SER A 19 5.33 9.04 18.56
CA SER A 19 5.22 8.88 17.11
C SER A 19 4.27 9.91 16.46
N CYS A 20 3.28 10.39 17.20
CA CYS A 20 2.41 11.47 16.76
C CYS A 20 3.19 12.78 16.58
N LEU A 21 3.91 13.23 17.62
CA LEU A 21 4.68 14.47 17.62
C LEU A 21 5.82 14.41 16.57
N GLU A 22 6.53 13.28 16.48
CA GLU A 22 7.55 13.07 15.45
C GLU A 22 6.98 13.19 14.04
N SER A 23 5.78 12.67 13.80
CA SER A 23 5.14 12.74 12.48
C SER A 23 4.83 14.18 12.05
N VAL A 24 4.70 15.11 12.99
CA VAL A 24 4.51 16.54 12.73
C VAL A 24 5.85 17.25 12.52
N LEU A 25 6.81 17.01 13.40
CA LEU A 25 8.11 17.71 13.37
C LEU A 25 8.99 17.22 12.20
N GLY A 26 8.83 15.95 11.79
CA GLY A 26 9.51 15.35 10.65
C GLY A 26 8.88 15.68 9.29
N GLN A 27 7.89 16.58 9.22
CA GLN A 27 7.33 16.99 7.94
C GLN A 27 8.34 17.77 7.11
N SER A 28 8.32 17.57 5.80
CA SER A 28 9.16 18.30 4.84
C SER A 28 8.78 19.78 4.66
N TYR A 29 7.71 20.23 5.28
CA TYR A 29 7.27 21.62 5.34
C TYR A 29 7.55 22.16 6.72
N ALA A 30 8.53 23.07 6.85
CA ALA A 30 9.08 23.51 8.14
C ALA A 30 8.34 24.69 8.79
N ASP A 31 7.52 25.42 8.02
CA ASP A 31 6.81 26.61 8.49
C ASP A 31 5.55 26.23 9.28
N LEU A 32 5.78 25.68 10.47
CA LEU A 32 4.75 25.21 11.39
C LEU A 32 5.11 25.50 12.85
N GLU A 33 4.11 25.57 13.70
CA GLU A 33 4.21 25.40 15.15
C GLU A 33 3.39 24.19 15.58
N LEU A 34 3.87 23.47 16.59
CA LEU A 34 3.19 22.33 17.19
C LEU A 34 2.76 22.70 18.62
N ILE A 35 1.46 22.73 18.86
CA ILE A 35 0.87 23.03 20.16
C ILE A 35 0.38 21.74 20.78
N ALA A 36 1.19 21.16 21.66
CA ALA A 36 0.87 19.93 22.36
C ALA A 36 0.18 20.24 23.69
N VAL A 37 -1.04 19.76 23.87
CA VAL A 37 -1.89 20.06 25.02
C VAL A 37 -2.07 18.82 25.89
N ASP A 38 -1.44 18.78 27.04
CA ASP A 38 -1.71 17.77 28.07
C ASP A 38 -2.99 18.12 28.82
N ASP A 39 -4.02 17.30 28.64
CA ASP A 39 -5.32 17.47 29.31
C ASP A 39 -5.32 16.87 30.74
N GLY A 40 -4.28 17.13 31.52
CA GLY A 40 -4.12 16.60 32.86
C GLY A 40 -4.00 15.08 32.87
N SER A 41 -3.21 14.53 31.98
CA SER A 41 -3.04 13.08 31.83
C SER A 41 -2.33 12.48 33.04
N PRO A 42 -2.82 11.35 33.60
CA PRO A 42 -2.19 10.69 34.72
C PRO A 42 -0.96 9.83 34.33
N ASP A 43 -0.72 9.66 33.04
CA ASP A 43 0.40 8.92 32.47
C ASP A 43 1.57 9.86 32.10
N ARG A 44 2.54 9.40 31.30
CA ARG A 44 3.72 10.17 30.93
C ARG A 44 3.50 11.16 29.77
N CYS A 45 2.25 11.42 29.35
CA CYS A 45 1.99 12.37 28.25
C CYS A 45 2.62 13.74 28.49
N GLY A 46 2.46 14.34 29.70
CA GLY A 46 3.06 15.62 30.05
C GLY A 46 4.58 15.60 29.90
N ALA A 47 5.26 14.57 30.43
CA ALA A 47 6.72 14.44 30.34
C ALA A 47 7.21 14.28 28.89
N VAL A 48 6.46 13.56 28.06
CA VAL A 48 6.79 13.43 26.62
C VAL A 48 6.67 14.78 25.91
N ILE A 49 5.63 15.55 26.20
CA ILE A 49 5.43 16.88 25.63
C ILE A 49 6.58 17.82 26.04
N ASP A 50 6.99 17.82 27.31
CA ASP A 50 8.10 18.63 27.81
C ASP A 50 9.44 18.26 27.16
N GLU A 51 9.68 16.98 26.94
CA GLU A 51 10.86 16.49 26.22
C GLU A 51 10.94 17.07 24.81
N PHE A 52 9.82 17.05 24.08
CA PHE A 52 9.76 17.61 22.73
C PHE A 52 9.90 19.12 22.72
N ALA A 53 9.28 19.84 23.68
CA ALA A 53 9.40 21.29 23.80
C ALA A 53 10.83 21.73 24.14
N ALA A 54 11.58 20.95 24.90
CA ALA A 54 12.99 21.22 25.19
C ALA A 54 13.91 21.01 23.98
N ARG A 55 13.54 20.12 23.04
CA ARG A 55 14.36 19.75 21.87
C ARG A 55 14.08 20.59 20.63
N ASP A 56 12.86 21.07 20.45
CA ASP A 56 12.44 21.76 19.20
C ASP A 56 11.68 23.05 19.53
N PRO A 57 12.21 24.24 19.14
CA PRO A 57 11.59 25.52 19.43
C PRO A 57 10.22 25.73 18.76
N ARG A 58 9.85 24.91 17.81
CA ARG A 58 8.52 24.95 17.19
C ARG A 58 7.44 24.33 18.09
N VAL A 59 7.83 23.60 19.14
CA VAL A 59 6.90 22.94 20.06
C VAL A 59 6.56 23.84 21.21
N ARG A 60 5.26 24.03 21.44
CA ARG A 60 4.70 24.73 22.59
C ARG A 60 3.93 23.74 23.47
N ALA A 61 4.40 23.53 24.68
CA ALA A 61 3.72 22.73 25.69
C ALA A 61 2.61 23.56 26.38
N VAL A 62 1.44 22.96 26.56
CA VAL A 62 0.31 23.51 27.29
C VAL A 62 -0.21 22.47 28.26
N HIS A 63 -0.10 22.69 29.55
CA HIS A 63 -0.58 21.77 30.59
C HIS A 63 -1.87 22.28 31.22
N LEU A 64 -2.91 21.46 31.19
CA LEU A 64 -4.16 21.72 31.91
C LEU A 64 -4.09 20.99 33.25
N GLY A 65 -4.38 21.67 34.34
CA GLY A 65 -4.19 21.13 35.69
C GLY A 65 -5.13 19.92 36.01
N ARG A 66 -6.07 19.62 35.17
CA ARG A 66 -7.01 18.47 35.26
C ARG A 66 -7.58 18.11 33.90
N ASN A 67 -8.09 16.90 33.78
CA ASN A 67 -8.82 16.49 32.58
C ASN A 67 -10.09 17.35 32.41
N THR A 68 -10.13 18.09 31.33
CA THR A 68 -11.26 18.96 30.94
C THR A 68 -12.05 18.39 29.77
N GLY A 69 -11.52 17.36 29.11
CA GLY A 69 -12.06 16.69 27.94
C GLY A 69 -11.50 17.25 26.62
N LEU A 70 -11.66 16.46 25.56
CA LEU A 70 -11.04 16.69 24.27
C LEU A 70 -11.37 18.06 23.65
N GLY A 71 -12.64 18.49 23.72
CA GLY A 71 -13.07 19.79 23.20
C GLY A 71 -12.39 20.99 23.87
N PRO A 72 -12.45 21.13 25.19
CA PRO A 72 -11.73 22.16 25.93
C PRO A 72 -10.21 22.14 25.73
N ALA A 73 -9.60 20.95 25.62
CA ALA A 73 -8.17 20.82 25.34
C ALA A 73 -7.82 21.39 23.95
N ARG A 74 -8.61 21.05 22.91
CA ARG A 74 -8.45 21.67 21.58
C ARG A 74 -8.62 23.19 21.61
N ASN A 75 -9.61 23.69 22.36
CA ASN A 75 -9.78 25.16 22.55
C ASN A 75 -8.59 25.80 23.25
N ALA A 76 -7.95 25.11 24.19
CA ALA A 76 -6.72 25.62 24.84
C ALA A 76 -5.59 25.76 23.80
N GLY A 77 -5.43 24.78 22.91
CA GLY A 77 -4.49 24.85 21.81
C GLY A 77 -4.81 25.99 20.83
N VAL A 78 -6.08 26.16 20.44
CA VAL A 78 -6.51 27.25 19.53
C VAL A 78 -6.17 28.63 20.09
N ARG A 79 -6.28 28.83 21.40
CA ARG A 79 -5.91 30.13 22.06
C ARG A 79 -4.42 30.45 21.96
N GLN A 80 -3.57 29.46 21.80
CA GLN A 80 -2.11 29.63 21.66
C GLN A 80 -1.65 29.70 20.20
N ALA A 81 -2.54 29.37 19.26
CA ALA A 81 -2.23 29.27 17.84
C ALA A 81 -1.98 30.64 17.23
N THR A 82 -0.89 30.75 16.48
CA THR A 82 -0.46 32.00 15.78
C THR A 82 -0.45 31.80 14.26
N GLY A 83 -0.47 30.55 13.77
CA GLY A 83 -0.42 30.23 12.35
C GLY A 83 -1.67 30.64 11.56
N ASP A 84 -1.53 30.72 10.26
CA ASP A 84 -2.64 31.09 9.36
C ASP A 84 -3.74 30.04 9.34
N TYR A 85 -3.35 28.77 9.43
CA TYR A 85 -4.25 27.62 9.42
C TYR A 85 -4.10 26.74 10.66
N LEU A 86 -5.24 26.31 11.18
CA LEU A 86 -5.35 25.35 12.28
C LEU A 86 -5.51 23.93 11.71
N ILE A 87 -4.68 23.01 12.18
CA ILE A 87 -4.79 21.57 11.92
C ILE A 87 -4.91 20.87 13.28
N PHE A 88 -5.90 20.00 13.43
CA PHE A 88 -6.07 19.18 14.63
C PHE A 88 -5.57 17.77 14.35
N LEU A 89 -4.84 17.20 15.30
CA LEU A 89 -4.32 15.84 15.23
C LEU A 89 -4.48 15.17 16.58
N ASP A 90 -5.19 14.07 16.66
CA ASP A 90 -5.35 13.34 17.92
C ASP A 90 -4.03 12.64 18.29
N GLY A 91 -3.67 12.66 19.59
CA GLY A 91 -2.35 12.23 20.10
C GLY A 91 -2.02 10.74 19.88
N ASP A 92 -2.94 9.96 19.32
CA ASP A 92 -2.75 8.56 18.92
C ASP A 92 -2.67 8.35 17.39
N ASP A 93 -2.84 9.41 16.60
CA ASP A 93 -2.79 9.40 15.14
C ASP A 93 -1.44 9.92 14.63
N VAL A 94 -1.19 9.78 13.33
CA VAL A 94 0.03 10.26 12.69
C VAL A 94 -0.26 10.93 11.35
N LEU A 95 0.45 12.01 11.04
CA LEU A 95 0.47 12.57 9.69
C LEU A 95 1.27 11.66 8.77
N THR A 96 0.83 11.55 7.51
CA THR A 96 1.63 10.88 6.49
C THR A 96 2.84 11.74 6.09
N PRO A 97 3.93 11.16 5.55
CA PRO A 97 5.03 11.92 5.00
C PRO A 97 4.53 12.98 4.00
N HIS A 98 5.10 14.18 4.06
CA HIS A 98 4.79 15.32 3.17
C HIS A 98 3.33 15.81 3.21
N ALA A 99 2.55 15.43 4.22
CA ALA A 99 1.15 15.86 4.36
C ALA A 99 1.01 17.39 4.41
N LEU A 100 1.80 18.06 5.24
CA LEU A 100 1.73 19.51 5.39
C LEU A 100 2.17 20.25 4.12
N ARG A 101 3.14 19.73 3.38
CA ARG A 101 3.53 20.30 2.08
C ARG A 101 2.38 20.20 1.08
N ALA A 102 1.75 19.04 0.94
CA ALA A 102 0.62 18.87 0.02
C ALA A 102 -0.57 19.76 0.39
N ILE A 103 -0.84 19.92 1.70
CA ILE A 103 -1.86 20.84 2.20
C ILE A 103 -1.50 22.29 1.84
N ALA A 104 -0.24 22.74 2.08
CA ALA A 104 0.22 24.09 1.75
C ALA A 104 0.09 24.39 0.27
N GLU A 105 0.62 23.53 -0.59
CA GLU A 105 0.54 23.68 -2.05
C GLU A 105 -0.91 23.73 -2.54
N ARG A 106 -1.81 22.93 -1.93
CA ARG A 106 -3.22 22.95 -2.31
C ARG A 106 -3.91 24.23 -1.86
N LEU A 107 -3.62 24.72 -0.65
CA LEU A 107 -4.14 26.00 -0.15
C LEU A 107 -3.74 27.14 -1.08
N GLU A 108 -2.46 27.25 -1.45
CA GLU A 108 -1.96 28.27 -2.38
C GLU A 108 -2.66 28.21 -3.74
N ARG A 109 -2.71 27.03 -4.34
CA ARG A 109 -3.37 26.81 -5.65
C ARG A 109 -4.86 27.15 -5.64
N THR A 110 -5.51 27.11 -4.49
CA THR A 110 -6.96 27.35 -4.35
C THR A 110 -7.31 28.69 -3.73
N GLY A 111 -6.32 29.60 -3.60
CA GLY A 111 -6.53 30.97 -3.10
C GLY A 111 -6.84 31.03 -1.61
N ASP A 112 -6.23 30.13 -0.83
CA ASP A 112 -6.34 30.09 0.63
C ASP A 112 -7.80 30.04 1.14
N PRO A 113 -8.56 28.96 0.89
CA PRO A 113 -9.96 28.83 1.27
C PRO A 113 -10.14 28.85 2.81
N ASP A 114 -11.36 29.12 3.27
CA ASP A 114 -11.70 29.11 4.70
C ASP A 114 -11.49 27.70 5.31
N VAL A 115 -11.79 26.63 4.52
CA VAL A 115 -11.58 25.24 4.95
C VAL A 115 -11.09 24.40 3.76
N LEU A 116 -10.00 23.67 3.97
CA LEU A 116 -9.54 22.60 3.08
C LEU A 116 -9.85 21.24 3.72
N VAL A 117 -10.52 20.36 2.98
CA VAL A 117 -10.83 18.98 3.41
C VAL A 117 -9.90 18.00 2.71
N TYR A 118 -9.16 17.20 3.47
CA TYR A 118 -8.23 16.19 2.96
C TYR A 118 -8.60 14.78 3.40
N ASP A 119 -8.00 13.78 2.75
CA ASP A 119 -8.33 12.38 3.00
C ASP A 119 -7.51 11.75 4.13
N TYR A 120 -7.98 10.60 4.59
CA TYR A 120 -7.34 9.79 5.62
C TYR A 120 -7.46 8.29 5.32
N ALA A 121 -6.58 7.50 5.91
CA ALA A 121 -6.70 6.05 5.93
C ALA A 121 -6.77 5.53 7.37
N ARG A 122 -7.53 4.46 7.60
CA ARG A 122 -7.51 3.74 8.87
C ARG A 122 -6.30 2.85 8.93
N LEU A 123 -5.47 3.03 9.96
CA LEU A 123 -4.31 2.18 10.24
C LEU A 123 -4.74 1.10 11.24
N HIS A 124 -4.76 -0.15 10.81
CA HIS A 124 -5.12 -1.31 11.62
C HIS A 124 -3.91 -1.82 12.42
N LEU A 125 -4.17 -2.67 13.45
CA LEU A 125 -3.14 -3.22 14.32
C LEU A 125 -2.12 -4.11 13.59
N ASP A 126 -2.49 -4.68 12.47
CA ASP A 126 -1.65 -5.50 11.60
C ASP A 126 -0.83 -4.67 10.59
N GLY A 127 -0.83 -3.34 10.73
CA GLY A 127 -0.14 -2.41 9.84
C GLY A 127 -0.86 -2.14 8.52
N THR A 128 -1.98 -2.81 8.24
CA THR A 128 -2.74 -2.55 7.01
C THR A 128 -3.44 -1.20 7.08
N THR A 129 -3.48 -0.49 5.95
CA THR A 129 -4.21 0.77 5.80
C THR A 129 -5.43 0.59 4.92
N VAL A 130 -6.56 1.20 5.33
CA VAL A 130 -7.80 1.20 4.55
C VAL A 130 -8.25 2.64 4.36
N ARG A 131 -8.22 3.08 3.12
CA ARG A 131 -8.64 4.43 2.73
C ARG A 131 -10.12 4.68 3.03
N ASN A 132 -10.49 5.95 3.20
CA ASN A 132 -11.86 6.40 3.35
C ASN A 132 -12.75 5.92 2.16
N ARG A 133 -13.90 5.34 2.47
CA ARG A 133 -14.85 4.84 1.45
C ARG A 133 -15.48 5.94 0.61
N LEU A 134 -15.52 7.16 1.12
CA LEU A 134 -16.08 8.33 0.47
C LEU A 134 -14.99 9.25 -0.11
N ALA A 135 -13.80 8.72 -0.39
CA ALA A 135 -12.70 9.47 -0.99
C ALA A 135 -13.12 10.14 -2.33
N ALA A 136 -14.09 9.57 -3.04
CA ALA A 136 -14.62 10.17 -4.26
C ALA A 136 -15.22 11.57 -4.07
N GLU A 137 -15.67 11.93 -2.87
CA GLU A 137 -16.17 13.28 -2.56
C GLU A 137 -15.04 14.31 -2.47
N LEU A 138 -13.77 13.86 -2.37
CA LEU A 138 -12.60 14.71 -2.25
C LEU A 138 -11.89 14.99 -3.58
N ARG A 139 -12.44 14.51 -4.71
CA ARG A 139 -11.86 14.76 -6.04
C ARG A 139 -11.57 16.24 -6.25
N GLU A 140 -10.46 16.50 -6.93
CA GLU A 140 -9.97 17.86 -7.19
C GLU A 140 -10.47 18.43 -8.53
N ASP A 141 -11.50 17.82 -9.10
CA ASP A 141 -12.17 18.26 -10.31
C ASP A 141 -13.17 19.38 -10.03
N GLY A 142 -13.39 20.24 -11.02
CA GLY A 142 -14.34 21.36 -10.98
C GLY A 142 -13.75 22.68 -10.45
N PRO A 143 -14.59 23.72 -10.34
CA PRO A 143 -14.15 25.04 -9.90
C PRO A 143 -13.70 25.02 -8.44
N VAL A 144 -12.62 25.73 -8.14
CA VAL A 144 -12.09 25.96 -6.80
C VAL A 144 -11.73 27.43 -6.61
N PRO A 145 -11.93 28.02 -5.43
CA PRO A 145 -12.72 27.48 -4.32
C PRO A 145 -14.20 27.37 -4.63
N PHE A 146 -14.92 26.52 -3.91
CA PHE A 146 -16.38 26.31 -4.06
C PHE A 146 -17.12 26.52 -2.72
N ARG A 147 -18.45 26.52 -2.74
CA ARG A 147 -19.30 26.53 -1.55
C ARG A 147 -19.87 25.15 -1.27
N LEU A 148 -20.34 24.92 -0.04
CA LEU A 148 -20.95 23.65 0.33
C LEU A 148 -22.15 23.28 -0.56
N ASP A 149 -22.88 24.27 -1.06
CA ASP A 149 -24.01 24.08 -1.99
C ASP A 149 -23.59 23.41 -3.30
N ASP A 150 -22.36 23.64 -3.75
CA ASP A 150 -21.82 23.06 -4.98
C ASP A 150 -21.43 21.58 -4.79
N ARG A 151 -21.08 21.19 -3.55
CA ARG A 151 -20.67 19.82 -3.18
C ARG A 151 -21.30 19.35 -1.87
N PRO A 152 -22.62 19.13 -1.82
CA PRO A 152 -23.36 18.74 -0.62
C PRO A 152 -22.93 17.37 -0.05
N GLY A 153 -22.31 16.51 -0.87
CA GLY A 153 -21.76 15.21 -0.47
C GLY A 153 -20.67 15.30 0.61
N LEU A 154 -20.03 16.45 0.78
CA LEU A 154 -19.07 16.67 1.88
C LEU A 154 -19.70 16.48 3.27
N LEU A 155 -21.01 16.68 3.42
CA LEU A 155 -21.73 16.38 4.67
C LEU A 155 -21.86 14.88 4.96
N ASP A 156 -21.63 14.01 3.98
CA ASP A 156 -21.67 12.57 4.14
C ASP A 156 -20.34 12.01 4.69
N LEU A 157 -19.26 12.77 4.59
CA LEU A 157 -17.97 12.43 5.18
C LEU A 157 -18.07 12.26 6.70
N LEU A 158 -17.08 11.61 7.29
CA LEU A 158 -16.98 11.54 8.75
C LEU A 158 -16.80 12.95 9.32
N MET A 159 -17.70 13.38 10.21
CA MET A 159 -17.69 14.71 10.81
C MET A 159 -16.68 14.78 11.96
N VAL A 160 -15.42 14.80 11.60
CA VAL A 160 -14.26 14.96 12.48
C VAL A 160 -13.47 16.19 12.09
N VAL A 161 -12.70 16.72 13.00
CA VAL A 161 -11.91 17.92 12.77
C VAL A 161 -10.56 17.64 12.14
N TRP A 162 -9.98 16.49 12.38
CA TRP A 162 -8.59 16.16 12.08
C TRP A 162 -8.27 15.85 10.59
N ASN A 163 -9.27 15.82 9.71
CA ASN A 163 -9.07 15.71 8.26
C ASN A 163 -9.35 17.03 7.53
N LYS A 164 -9.13 18.15 8.21
CA LYS A 164 -9.37 19.49 7.66
C LYS A 164 -8.33 20.49 8.16
N ALA A 165 -7.97 21.42 7.28
CA ALA A 165 -7.24 22.64 7.66
C ALA A 165 -8.23 23.81 7.65
N TYR A 166 -8.27 24.55 8.74
CA TYR A 166 -9.18 25.68 8.94
C TYR A 166 -8.40 26.97 8.98
N ARG A 167 -8.78 27.97 8.20
CA ARG A 167 -8.19 29.31 8.30
C ARG A 167 -8.47 29.86 9.70
N ARG A 168 -7.45 30.26 10.44
CA ARG A 168 -7.59 30.73 11.82
C ARG A 168 -8.53 31.94 11.93
N SER A 169 -8.34 32.96 11.06
CA SER A 169 -9.19 34.16 11.03
C SER A 169 -10.66 33.84 10.75
N PHE A 170 -10.96 32.81 9.95
CA PHE A 170 -12.32 32.32 9.74
C PHE A 170 -12.90 31.71 11.02
N VAL A 171 -12.16 30.85 11.70
CA VAL A 171 -12.58 30.22 12.96
C VAL A 171 -12.87 31.27 14.03
N GLU A 172 -12.03 32.29 14.12
CA GLU A 172 -12.20 33.41 15.04
C GLU A 172 -13.42 34.28 14.71
N ARG A 173 -13.60 34.63 13.44
CA ARG A 173 -14.71 35.44 12.93
C ARG A 173 -16.06 34.78 13.16
N GLU A 174 -16.16 33.49 12.91
CA GLU A 174 -17.39 32.70 13.10
C GLU A 174 -17.61 32.28 14.56
N GLY A 175 -16.66 32.55 15.45
CA GLY A 175 -16.72 32.19 16.86
C GLY A 175 -16.76 30.69 17.12
N LEU A 176 -16.20 29.87 16.24
CA LEU A 176 -16.23 28.42 16.33
C LEU A 176 -15.44 27.91 17.54
N ARG A 177 -16.07 27.13 18.40
CA ARG A 177 -15.45 26.55 19.59
C ARG A 177 -15.98 25.15 19.82
N PHE A 178 -15.13 24.30 20.38
CA PHE A 178 -15.51 22.96 20.80
C PHE A 178 -16.26 23.01 22.13
N PRO A 179 -17.45 22.45 22.23
CA PRO A 179 -18.12 22.30 23.52
C PRO A 179 -17.50 21.16 24.33
N GLN A 180 -17.88 21.08 25.61
CA GLN A 180 -17.56 19.94 26.45
C GLN A 180 -18.45 18.73 26.10
N GLY A 181 -17.97 17.50 26.39
CA GLY A 181 -18.64 16.24 26.22
C GLY A 181 -18.22 15.50 24.97
N CYS A 182 -18.80 14.31 24.75
CA CYS A 182 -18.53 13.50 23.56
C CYS A 182 -19.18 14.09 22.30
N TYR A 183 -18.61 13.75 21.13
CA TYR A 183 -19.07 14.24 19.83
C TYR A 183 -18.94 15.76 19.66
N GLU A 184 -17.99 16.38 20.33
CA GLU A 184 -17.64 17.80 20.30
C GLU A 184 -17.25 18.30 18.93
N ASP A 185 -16.79 17.39 18.05
CA ASP A 185 -16.49 17.67 16.65
C ASP A 185 -17.73 18.09 15.85
N THR A 186 -18.89 17.52 16.17
CA THR A 186 -20.15 17.73 15.45
C THR A 186 -20.55 19.21 15.40
N PRO A 187 -20.65 19.94 16.54
CA PRO A 187 -21.04 21.34 16.55
C PRO A 187 -19.90 22.29 16.18
N PHE A 188 -18.70 21.82 15.91
CA PHE A 188 -17.62 22.60 15.31
C PHE A 188 -17.60 22.41 13.79
N THR A 189 -17.58 21.17 13.34
CA THR A 189 -17.33 20.84 11.91
C THR A 189 -18.52 21.16 11.02
N TYR A 190 -19.77 20.87 11.44
CA TYR A 190 -20.93 21.24 10.63
C TYR A 190 -21.05 22.76 10.49
N PRO A 191 -21.02 23.58 11.56
CA PRO A 191 -21.00 25.03 11.43
C PRO A 191 -19.83 25.53 10.57
N ALA A 192 -18.64 24.98 10.68
CA ALA A 192 -17.50 25.37 9.85
C ALA A 192 -17.77 25.15 8.35
N LEU A 193 -18.28 23.99 7.96
CA LEU A 193 -18.60 23.72 6.55
C LEU A 193 -19.76 24.57 6.03
N LEU A 194 -20.77 24.83 6.87
CA LEU A 194 -21.94 25.61 6.50
C LEU A 194 -21.66 27.12 6.36
N ALA A 195 -20.75 27.66 7.18
CA ALA A 195 -20.41 29.08 7.20
C ALA A 195 -19.28 29.45 6.26
N ALA A 196 -18.48 28.46 5.81
CA ALA A 196 -17.36 28.71 4.93
C ALA A 196 -17.81 29.35 3.61
N GLY A 197 -17.25 30.52 3.33
CA GLY A 197 -17.45 31.23 2.07
C GLY A 197 -16.67 30.58 0.92
N SER A 198 -15.60 29.83 1.25
CA SER A 198 -14.71 29.16 0.31
C SER A 198 -14.22 27.82 0.88
N LEU A 199 -14.44 26.75 0.11
CA LEU A 199 -14.02 25.39 0.41
C LEU A 199 -13.10 24.85 -0.69
N ALA A 200 -12.18 23.99 -0.33
CA ALA A 200 -11.41 23.19 -1.28
C ALA A 200 -11.25 21.75 -0.77
N THR A 201 -10.89 20.84 -1.66
CA THR A 201 -10.61 19.44 -1.35
C THR A 201 -9.21 19.06 -1.80
N LEU A 202 -8.61 18.09 -1.10
CA LEU A 202 -7.35 17.45 -1.46
C LEU A 202 -7.54 15.93 -1.45
N ASP A 203 -7.43 15.30 -2.61
CA ASP A 203 -7.60 13.85 -2.80
C ASP A 203 -6.31 13.10 -2.46
N ARG A 204 -5.77 13.36 -1.29
CA ARG A 204 -4.56 12.72 -0.75
C ARG A 204 -4.78 12.29 0.69
N VAL A 205 -4.29 11.08 1.02
CA VAL A 205 -4.26 10.61 2.41
C VAL A 205 -3.17 11.38 3.15
N CYS A 206 -3.57 12.32 4.01
CA CYS A 206 -2.66 13.14 4.81
C CYS A 206 -2.55 12.67 6.27
N LEU A 207 -3.41 11.73 6.69
CA LEU A 207 -3.48 11.26 8.07
C LEU A 207 -3.78 9.77 8.13
N HIS A 208 -3.10 9.06 9.01
CA HIS A 208 -3.42 7.70 9.42
C HIS A 208 -4.18 7.71 10.74
N TYR A 209 -5.49 7.42 10.67
CA TYR A 209 -6.36 7.25 11.82
C TYR A 209 -6.17 5.86 12.44
N ARG A 210 -5.49 5.79 13.57
CA ARG A 210 -5.11 4.54 14.24
C ARG A 210 -6.30 3.85 14.89
N GLN A 211 -6.48 2.57 14.59
CA GLN A 211 -7.54 1.74 15.17
C GLN A 211 -7.00 1.02 16.41
N ARG A 212 -7.17 1.62 17.61
CA ARG A 212 -6.74 1.02 18.88
C ARG A 212 -7.71 -0.07 19.35
N ARG A 213 -7.19 -1.10 20.03
CA ARG A 213 -7.99 -2.16 20.64
C ARG A 213 -8.68 -1.68 21.93
N LEU A 214 -8.01 -0.86 22.71
CA LEU A 214 -8.47 -0.32 24.00
C LEU A 214 -8.24 1.19 24.05
N GLY A 215 -8.96 1.89 24.93
CA GLY A 215 -8.75 3.33 25.20
C GLY A 215 -9.40 4.28 24.19
N ASN A 216 -10.23 3.79 23.28
CA ASN A 216 -11.01 4.67 22.40
C ASN A 216 -12.26 5.17 23.17
N ILE A 217 -12.38 6.50 23.34
CA ILE A 217 -13.50 7.15 24.05
C ILE A 217 -14.84 6.69 23.50
N LEU A 218 -14.95 6.57 22.18
CA LEU A 218 -16.19 6.13 21.52
C LEU A 218 -16.46 4.62 21.62
N GLY A 219 -15.46 3.81 21.97
CA GLY A 219 -15.59 2.36 22.16
C GLY A 219 -15.90 1.93 23.60
N THR A 220 -16.08 2.88 24.52
CA THR A 220 -16.39 2.59 25.93
C THR A 220 -17.87 2.82 26.20
N PRO A 221 -18.65 1.80 26.61
CA PRO A 221 -20.06 1.99 26.94
C PRO A 221 -20.25 2.96 28.11
N GLY A 222 -21.14 3.95 27.94
CA GLY A 222 -21.37 4.94 28.98
C GLY A 222 -22.48 5.92 28.64
N LEU A 223 -22.86 6.72 29.66
CA LEU A 223 -23.90 7.75 29.51
C LEU A 223 -23.42 8.97 28.75
N GLN A 224 -22.07 9.15 28.57
CA GLN A 224 -21.49 10.20 27.75
C GLN A 224 -21.99 10.18 26.29
N HIS A 225 -22.47 9.05 25.81
CA HIS A 225 -23.06 8.96 24.47
C HIS A 225 -24.41 9.70 24.34
N PHE A 226 -25.00 10.14 25.44
CA PHE A 226 -26.17 11.01 25.41
C PHE A 226 -25.82 12.46 25.04
N ASP A 227 -24.57 12.85 25.10
CA ASP A 227 -24.12 14.19 24.70
C ASP A 227 -24.46 14.49 23.24
N VAL A 228 -24.60 13.45 22.41
CA VAL A 228 -25.03 13.58 21.01
C VAL A 228 -26.27 14.45 20.84
N PHE A 229 -27.20 14.41 21.80
CA PHE A 229 -28.42 15.23 21.75
C PHE A 229 -28.10 16.72 21.88
N ALA A 230 -27.33 17.08 22.89
CA ALA A 230 -26.92 18.46 23.12
C ALA A 230 -26.03 18.99 21.98
N GLN A 231 -25.16 18.14 21.39
CA GLN A 231 -24.33 18.55 20.27
C GLN A 231 -25.15 18.89 19.03
N TYR A 232 -26.15 18.07 18.68
CA TYR A 232 -27.06 18.42 17.58
C TYR A 232 -27.96 19.61 17.89
N ASP A 233 -28.36 19.83 19.14
CA ASP A 233 -29.11 21.04 19.50
C ASP A 233 -28.29 22.29 19.23
N ARG A 234 -26.94 22.28 19.45
CA ARG A 234 -26.04 23.38 19.09
C ARG A 234 -25.97 23.58 17.58
N VAL A 235 -25.87 22.51 16.78
CA VAL A 235 -25.87 22.59 15.33
C VAL A 235 -27.16 23.24 14.81
N PHE A 236 -28.32 22.81 15.34
CA PHE A 236 -29.60 23.40 14.91
C PHE A 236 -29.78 24.84 15.42
N ALA A 237 -29.27 25.20 16.59
CA ALA A 237 -29.26 26.58 17.07
C ALA A 237 -28.40 27.49 16.18
N PHE A 238 -27.28 26.98 15.67
CA PHE A 238 -26.47 27.68 14.68
C PHE A 238 -27.24 27.99 13.40
N LEU A 239 -28.02 27.00 12.90
CA LEU A 239 -28.89 27.20 11.74
C LEU A 239 -30.06 28.18 12.04
N ASP A 240 -30.65 28.09 13.24
CA ASP A 240 -31.76 28.93 13.65
C ASP A 240 -31.34 30.41 13.68
N ALA A 241 -30.08 30.69 14.02
CA ALA A 241 -29.50 32.03 14.01
C ALA A 241 -29.14 32.56 12.60
N ARG A 242 -29.22 31.73 11.56
CA ARG A 242 -28.78 32.07 10.19
C ARG A 242 -29.82 31.68 9.14
N PRO A 243 -30.83 32.52 8.83
CA PRO A 243 -31.91 32.22 7.91
C PRO A 243 -31.44 31.77 6.52
N GLY A 244 -30.31 32.32 6.02
CA GLY A 244 -29.73 31.95 4.72
C GLY A 244 -29.29 30.48 4.63
N LEU A 245 -29.08 29.79 5.77
CA LEU A 245 -28.69 28.39 5.86
C LEU A 245 -29.89 27.44 6.10
N ALA A 246 -31.13 27.94 6.07
CA ALA A 246 -32.33 27.15 6.41
C ALA A 246 -32.53 25.92 5.52
N HIS A 247 -32.07 25.96 4.26
CA HIS A 247 -32.17 24.85 3.31
C HIS A 247 -31.35 23.60 3.75
N TRP A 248 -30.33 23.79 4.60
CA TRP A 248 -29.52 22.69 5.16
C TRP A 248 -30.21 21.93 6.31
N ARG A 249 -31.35 22.41 6.78
CA ARG A 249 -32.09 21.75 7.86
C ARG A 249 -32.47 20.31 7.53
N GLY A 250 -32.93 20.07 6.31
CA GLY A 250 -33.30 18.75 5.84
C GLY A 250 -32.12 17.77 5.82
N PRO A 251 -31.02 18.07 5.10
CA PRO A 251 -29.81 17.28 5.12
C PRO A 251 -29.28 16.99 6.53
N LEU A 252 -29.16 17.99 7.40
CA LEU A 252 -28.67 17.82 8.77
C LEU A 252 -29.62 17.00 9.66
N PHE A 253 -30.94 17.10 9.43
CA PHE A 253 -31.89 16.23 10.10
C PHE A 253 -31.68 14.75 9.76
N HIS A 254 -31.38 14.42 8.51
CA HIS A 254 -31.04 13.06 8.11
C HIS A 254 -29.72 12.60 8.76
N ARG A 255 -28.67 13.46 8.73
CA ARG A 255 -27.40 13.17 9.39
C ARG A 255 -27.53 12.92 10.89
N MET A 256 -28.30 13.76 11.57
CA MET A 256 -28.65 13.57 12.99
C MET A 256 -29.32 12.20 13.22
N THR A 257 -30.32 11.88 12.40
CA THR A 257 -31.05 10.61 12.52
C THR A 257 -30.14 9.41 12.33
N ASP A 258 -29.25 9.45 11.34
CA ASP A 258 -28.27 8.41 11.08
C ASP A 258 -27.24 8.28 12.21
N HIS A 259 -26.80 9.40 12.77
CA HIS A 259 -25.88 9.37 13.92
C HIS A 259 -26.54 8.81 15.18
N LEU A 260 -27.74 9.25 15.50
CA LEU A 260 -28.53 8.71 16.62
C LEU A 260 -28.75 7.19 16.47
N PHE A 261 -29.09 6.75 15.25
CA PHE A 261 -29.22 5.32 14.97
C PHE A 261 -27.88 4.57 15.09
N THR A 262 -26.78 5.18 14.69
CA THR A 262 -25.44 4.61 14.81
C THR A 262 -25.06 4.41 16.29
N VAL A 263 -25.29 5.40 17.14
CA VAL A 263 -25.05 5.30 18.59
C VAL A 263 -25.91 4.19 19.19
N LEU A 264 -27.20 4.13 18.84
CA LEU A 264 -28.12 3.10 19.31
C LEU A 264 -27.71 1.68 18.92
N ASN A 265 -27.22 1.51 17.68
CA ASN A 265 -27.01 0.19 17.09
C ASN A 265 -25.61 -0.39 17.38
N ARG A 266 -24.65 0.42 17.79
CA ARG A 266 -23.34 -0.05 18.22
C ARG A 266 -23.41 -0.60 19.64
N GLY A 267 -23.03 -1.88 19.79
CA GLY A 267 -23.09 -2.58 21.08
C GLY A 267 -22.07 -2.10 22.12
N ASP A 268 -21.10 -1.32 21.69
CA ASP A 268 -19.99 -0.74 22.46
C ASP A 268 -20.25 0.70 22.92
N ARG A 269 -21.47 1.24 22.74
CA ARG A 269 -21.78 2.63 23.06
C ARG A 269 -22.67 2.79 24.30
N LEU A 270 -23.83 2.21 24.28
CA LEU A 270 -24.80 2.39 25.34
C LEU A 270 -24.71 1.28 26.38
N PRO A 271 -24.77 1.62 27.71
CA PRO A 271 -24.88 0.62 28.77
C PRO A 271 -26.13 -0.22 28.63
N ARG A 272 -26.11 -1.44 29.22
CA ARG A 272 -27.28 -2.28 29.30
C ARG A 272 -28.38 -1.54 30.07
N GLY A 273 -29.58 -1.44 29.49
CA GLY A 273 -30.72 -0.71 30.08
C GLY A 273 -30.90 0.72 29.59
N ALA A 274 -29.87 1.40 29.10
CA ALA A 274 -29.96 2.80 28.64
C ALA A 274 -30.66 2.98 27.27
N HIS A 275 -30.88 1.90 26.53
CA HIS A 275 -31.46 1.96 25.17
C HIS A 275 -32.86 2.54 25.10
N GLN A 276 -33.68 2.27 26.14
CA GLN A 276 -35.08 2.79 26.20
C GLN A 276 -35.07 4.31 26.36
N GLU A 277 -34.29 4.83 27.29
CA GLU A 277 -34.16 6.27 27.55
C GLU A 277 -33.53 6.97 26.36
N PHE A 278 -32.51 6.36 25.77
CA PHE A 278 -31.89 6.90 24.54
C PHE A 278 -32.91 7.03 23.39
N LEU A 279 -33.69 5.98 23.13
CA LEU A 279 -34.73 6.01 22.10
C LEU A 279 -35.86 7.03 22.43
N ARG A 280 -36.21 7.19 23.69
CA ARG A 280 -37.19 8.21 24.10
C ARG A 280 -36.69 9.61 23.77
N ARG A 281 -35.43 9.92 24.12
CA ARG A 281 -34.82 11.22 23.79
C ARG A 281 -34.62 11.38 22.28
N ALA A 282 -34.16 10.33 21.58
CA ALA A 282 -34.00 10.34 20.13
C ALA A 282 -35.30 10.64 19.41
N ARG A 283 -36.41 10.01 19.84
CA ARG A 283 -37.76 10.32 19.30
C ARG A 283 -38.15 11.76 19.55
N ALA A 284 -37.95 12.27 20.78
CA ALA A 284 -38.29 13.65 21.11
C ALA A 284 -37.52 14.65 20.23
N GLN A 285 -36.22 14.43 20.07
CA GLN A 285 -35.39 15.29 19.19
C GLN A 285 -35.75 15.14 17.71
N TYR A 286 -36.03 13.92 17.23
CA TYR A 286 -36.54 13.66 15.89
C TYR A 286 -37.80 14.46 15.58
N LEU A 287 -38.79 14.44 16.47
CA LEU A 287 -40.07 15.15 16.29
C LEU A 287 -39.87 16.67 16.34
N ARG A 288 -39.05 17.17 17.25
CA ARG A 288 -38.72 18.61 17.39
C ARG A 288 -37.99 19.18 16.22
N ARG A 289 -37.05 18.42 15.64
CA ARG A 289 -36.15 18.88 14.56
C ARG A 289 -36.61 18.44 13.16
N ARG A 290 -37.73 17.73 13.06
CA ARG A 290 -38.28 17.27 11.78
C ARG A 290 -38.43 18.43 10.80
N ALA A 291 -37.77 18.30 9.66
CA ALA A 291 -37.82 19.26 8.59
C ALA A 291 -38.56 18.68 7.38
N PRO A 292 -39.37 19.48 6.65
CA PRO A 292 -39.84 19.12 5.32
C PRO A 292 -38.62 19.04 4.38
N GLY A 293 -38.60 18.07 3.47
CA GLY A 293 -37.48 17.90 2.53
C GLY A 293 -37.34 16.50 1.99
N ARG A 294 -36.11 16.13 1.60
CA ARG A 294 -35.75 14.85 1.00
C ARG A 294 -36.34 13.66 1.79
N ARG A 295 -37.10 12.83 1.11
CA ARG A 295 -37.56 11.54 1.66
C ARG A 295 -36.39 10.57 1.71
N PRO A 296 -36.30 9.67 2.74
CA PRO A 296 -35.30 8.62 2.77
C PRO A 296 -35.30 7.80 1.49
N ALA A 297 -34.18 7.77 0.77
CA ALA A 297 -34.08 7.17 -0.56
C ALA A 297 -34.13 5.64 -0.47
N THR A 298 -33.44 5.05 0.49
CA THR A 298 -33.32 3.60 0.61
C THR A 298 -34.23 3.02 1.69
N TRP A 299 -34.57 1.72 1.59
CA TRP A 299 -35.35 1.03 2.61
C TRP A 299 -34.62 1.02 3.97
N ARG A 300 -33.27 0.99 3.96
CA ARG A 300 -32.44 1.05 5.16
C ARG A 300 -32.57 2.38 5.88
N GLU A 301 -32.55 3.48 5.17
CA GLU A 301 -32.80 4.82 5.72
C GLU A 301 -34.22 4.89 6.28
N ARG A 302 -35.23 4.39 5.56
CA ARG A 302 -36.62 4.34 6.04
C ARG A 302 -36.73 3.56 7.35
N ALA A 303 -36.06 2.42 7.45
CA ALA A 303 -36.04 1.61 8.68
C ALA A 303 -35.40 2.37 9.85
N ARG A 304 -34.27 3.08 9.62
CA ARG A 304 -33.61 3.92 10.65
C ARG A 304 -34.55 5.02 11.14
N HIS A 305 -35.15 5.77 10.22
CA HIS A 305 -36.14 6.80 10.53
C HIS A 305 -37.34 6.23 11.29
N LEU A 306 -37.86 5.07 10.90
CA LEU A 306 -38.94 4.39 11.55
C LEU A 306 -38.61 4.02 13.00
N VAL A 307 -37.42 3.44 13.26
CA VAL A 307 -36.96 3.08 14.59
C VAL A 307 -36.87 4.30 15.49
N ILE A 308 -36.18 5.36 15.04
CA ILE A 308 -36.01 6.56 15.86
C ILE A 308 -37.36 7.26 16.09
N ARG A 309 -38.19 7.38 15.04
CA ARG A 309 -39.53 7.99 15.13
C ARG A 309 -40.46 7.23 16.07
N SER A 310 -40.42 5.90 16.05
CA SER A 310 -41.27 5.07 16.89
C SER A 310 -40.89 5.15 18.38
N GLY A 311 -39.59 5.31 18.68
CA GLY A 311 -39.07 5.23 20.03
C GLY A 311 -39.19 3.83 20.65
N SER A 312 -39.47 2.80 19.84
CA SER A 312 -39.80 1.44 20.32
C SER A 312 -38.53 0.57 20.34
N THR A 313 -38.14 0.16 21.55
CA THR A 313 -37.07 -0.84 21.75
C THR A 313 -37.43 -2.21 21.19
N ARG A 314 -38.73 -2.58 21.19
CA ARG A 314 -39.19 -3.84 20.60
C ARG A 314 -38.98 -3.87 19.09
N LEU A 315 -39.35 -2.80 18.39
CA LEU A 315 -39.16 -2.67 16.96
C LEU A 315 -37.69 -2.70 16.62
N TRP A 316 -36.87 -1.94 17.33
CA TRP A 316 -35.40 -1.93 17.13
C TRP A 316 -34.80 -3.33 17.33
N ARG A 317 -35.17 -4.05 18.43
CA ARG A 317 -34.68 -5.41 18.67
C ARG A 317 -35.10 -6.39 17.57
N ALA A 318 -36.33 -6.31 17.09
CA ALA A 318 -36.84 -7.16 16.03
C ALA A 318 -36.05 -6.94 14.71
N LEU A 319 -35.89 -5.70 14.28
CA LEU A 319 -35.11 -5.36 13.08
C LEU A 319 -33.64 -5.74 13.22
N ARG A 320 -33.06 -5.57 14.40
CA ARG A 320 -31.67 -5.99 14.67
C ARG A 320 -31.54 -7.52 14.59
N LEU A 321 -32.46 -8.27 15.12
CA LEU A 321 -32.46 -9.74 15.07
C LEU A 321 -32.55 -10.22 13.63
N VAL A 322 -33.47 -9.70 12.82
CA VAL A 322 -33.59 -10.02 11.39
C VAL A 322 -32.31 -9.70 10.65
N HIS A 323 -31.68 -8.56 10.92
CA HIS A 323 -30.45 -8.16 10.26
C HIS A 323 -29.25 -9.06 10.66
N VAL A 324 -29.12 -9.43 11.92
CA VAL A 324 -28.05 -10.31 12.41
C VAL A 324 -28.23 -11.73 11.87
N SER A 325 -29.46 -12.27 11.93
CA SER A 325 -29.74 -13.62 11.45
C SER A 325 -29.55 -13.76 9.94
N SER A 326 -29.99 -12.76 9.16
CA SER A 326 -29.77 -12.76 7.70
C SER A 326 -28.27 -12.70 7.30
N ARG A 327 -27.48 -11.91 8.04
CA ARG A 327 -26.03 -11.87 7.83
C ARG A 327 -25.34 -13.19 8.19
N LEU A 328 -25.75 -13.82 9.29
CA LEU A 328 -25.23 -15.12 9.71
C LEU A 328 -25.58 -16.20 8.69
N ALA A 329 -26.84 -16.26 8.27
CA ALA A 329 -27.29 -17.20 7.24
C ALA A 329 -26.50 -17.02 5.92
N ALA A 330 -26.31 -15.78 5.47
CA ALA A 330 -25.53 -15.49 4.28
C ALA A 330 -24.04 -15.85 4.42
N ARG A 331 -23.46 -15.71 5.63
CA ARG A 331 -22.08 -16.14 5.92
C ARG A 331 -21.95 -17.67 5.88
N LEU A 332 -22.87 -18.37 6.52
CA LEU A 332 -22.90 -19.84 6.55
C LEU A 332 -23.11 -20.41 5.15
N ALA A 333 -24.06 -19.88 4.38
CA ALA A 333 -24.27 -20.29 2.98
C ALA A 333 -23.04 -20.09 2.11
N ARG A 334 -22.36 -18.93 2.23
CA ARG A 334 -21.10 -18.67 1.51
C ARG A 334 -19.96 -19.59 1.95
N ALA A 335 -19.87 -19.90 3.24
CA ALA A 335 -18.88 -20.83 3.75
C ALA A 335 -19.14 -22.24 3.23
N ALA A 336 -20.38 -22.73 3.30
CA ALA A 336 -20.78 -24.05 2.75
C ALA A 336 -20.53 -24.17 1.24
N ALA A 337 -20.89 -23.12 0.48
CA ALA A 337 -20.63 -23.10 -0.97
C ALA A 337 -19.12 -23.13 -1.29
N ARG A 338 -18.28 -22.41 -0.52
CA ARG A 338 -16.82 -22.46 -0.68
C ARG A 338 -16.26 -23.84 -0.37
N THR A 339 -16.71 -24.46 0.70
CA THR A 339 -16.28 -25.81 1.11
C THR A 339 -16.70 -26.86 0.08
N ALA A 340 -17.94 -26.83 -0.39
CA ALA A 340 -18.44 -27.73 -1.43
C ALA A 340 -17.64 -27.56 -2.73
N ARG A 341 -17.39 -26.32 -3.17
CA ARG A 341 -16.57 -26.05 -4.35
C ARG A 341 -15.14 -26.58 -4.18
N ALA A 342 -14.52 -26.37 -3.03
CA ALA A 342 -13.18 -26.87 -2.75
C ALA A 342 -13.13 -28.41 -2.80
N LEU A 343 -14.13 -29.09 -2.24
CA LEU A 343 -14.24 -30.55 -2.28
C LEU A 343 -14.40 -31.06 -3.71
N LEU A 344 -15.29 -30.46 -4.51
CA LEU A 344 -15.50 -30.83 -5.92
C LEU A 344 -14.21 -30.62 -6.74
N LEU A 345 -13.46 -29.57 -6.51
CA LEU A 345 -12.18 -29.33 -7.19
C LEU A 345 -11.11 -30.34 -6.77
N ARG A 346 -11.05 -30.71 -5.48
CA ARG A 346 -10.15 -31.77 -4.99
C ARG A 346 -10.49 -33.13 -5.61
N LEU A 347 -11.77 -33.48 -5.68
CA LEU A 347 -12.23 -34.71 -6.35
C LEU A 347 -11.90 -34.69 -7.85
N HIS A 348 -12.15 -33.55 -8.52
CA HIS A 348 -11.77 -33.37 -9.91
C HIS A 348 -10.25 -33.54 -10.11
N PHE A 349 -9.43 -32.92 -9.26
CA PHE A 349 -7.98 -33.08 -9.31
C PHE A 349 -7.57 -34.57 -9.16
N ALA A 350 -8.13 -35.24 -8.15
CA ALA A 350 -7.85 -36.68 -7.94
C ALA A 350 -8.23 -37.54 -9.16
N THR A 351 -9.40 -37.29 -9.75
CA THR A 351 -9.83 -38.03 -10.96
C THR A 351 -8.93 -37.71 -12.16
N GLN A 352 -8.51 -36.46 -12.35
CA GLN A 352 -7.59 -36.10 -13.43
C GLN A 352 -6.19 -36.74 -13.26
N ARG A 353 -5.75 -36.99 -12.02
CA ARG A 353 -4.49 -37.72 -11.77
C ARG A 353 -4.52 -39.20 -12.17
N LEU A 354 -5.70 -39.81 -12.36
CA LEU A 354 -5.82 -41.16 -12.86
C LEU A 354 -5.61 -41.24 -14.37
N LEU A 355 -5.75 -40.14 -15.09
CA LEU A 355 -5.59 -40.09 -16.55
C LEU A 355 -4.10 -39.88 -16.92
N PRO A 356 -3.65 -40.28 -18.14
CA PRO A 356 -2.27 -40.06 -18.58
C PRO A 356 -1.82 -38.59 -18.50
N THR A 357 -0.52 -38.37 -18.30
CA THR A 357 0.08 -37.04 -18.45
C THR A 357 -0.10 -36.56 -19.89
N ARG A 358 -0.10 -35.22 -20.05
CA ARG A 358 -0.15 -34.56 -21.36
C ARG A 358 1.21 -33.95 -21.64
N ASP A 359 1.55 -33.80 -22.89
CA ASP A 359 2.72 -33.06 -23.32
C ASP A 359 2.43 -31.55 -23.18
N LEU A 360 2.48 -31.10 -21.93
CA LEU A 360 2.13 -29.77 -21.47
C LEU A 360 3.14 -29.36 -20.38
N ALA A 361 3.63 -28.14 -20.47
CA ALA A 361 4.39 -27.49 -19.43
C ALA A 361 3.53 -26.38 -18.76
N LEU A 362 3.34 -26.46 -17.46
CA LEU A 362 2.61 -25.46 -16.68
C LEU A 362 3.61 -24.59 -15.91
N PHE A 363 3.53 -23.29 -16.15
CA PHE A 363 4.39 -22.29 -15.55
C PHE A 363 3.62 -21.41 -14.57
N THR A 364 4.30 -20.94 -13.53
CA THR A 364 3.79 -19.90 -12.63
C THR A 364 4.94 -19.15 -11.96
N ALA A 365 4.69 -17.87 -11.65
CA ALA A 365 5.57 -17.03 -10.86
C ALA A 365 4.82 -16.45 -9.65
N GLY A 366 5.54 -16.20 -8.54
CA GLY A 366 4.97 -15.66 -7.32
C GLY A 366 3.79 -16.48 -6.77
N GLY A 367 3.81 -17.81 -6.88
CA GLY A 367 2.69 -18.66 -6.46
C GLY A 367 1.41 -18.48 -7.29
N GLY A 368 1.51 -17.94 -8.50
CA GLY A 368 0.37 -17.62 -9.37
C GLY A 368 -0.25 -16.26 -9.10
N THR A 369 0.43 -15.39 -8.39
CA THR A 369 -0.02 -14.01 -8.10
C THR A 369 0.76 -12.94 -8.87
N ALA A 370 1.92 -13.29 -9.46
CA ALA A 370 2.74 -12.38 -10.24
C ALA A 370 2.33 -12.34 -11.73
N ALA A 371 2.76 -11.27 -12.41
CA ALA A 371 2.67 -11.12 -13.86
C ALA A 371 3.58 -12.15 -14.58
N TYR A 372 3.42 -12.26 -15.91
CA TYR A 372 4.30 -13.08 -16.73
C TYR A 372 5.74 -12.52 -16.67
N GLY A 373 6.72 -13.39 -16.38
CA GLY A 373 8.11 -12.98 -16.32
C GLY A 373 8.96 -13.86 -15.39
N GLY A 374 10.09 -13.32 -14.97
CA GLY A 374 11.07 -14.02 -14.14
C GLY A 374 11.71 -15.22 -14.84
N ASP A 375 12.35 -16.11 -14.06
CA ASP A 375 12.94 -17.35 -14.60
C ASP A 375 11.91 -18.28 -15.25
N PRO A 376 10.69 -18.46 -14.67
CA PRO A 376 9.65 -19.24 -15.34
C PRO A 376 9.23 -18.69 -16.71
N GLY A 377 9.18 -17.36 -16.88
CA GLY A 377 8.82 -16.72 -18.14
C GLY A 377 9.89 -16.89 -19.21
N ALA A 378 11.16 -16.76 -18.83
CA ALA A 378 12.29 -17.01 -19.73
C ALA A 378 12.34 -18.49 -20.18
N LEU A 379 12.06 -19.41 -19.25
CA LEU A 379 11.96 -20.83 -19.58
C LEU A 379 10.75 -21.14 -20.47
N GLU A 380 9.60 -20.52 -20.25
CA GLU A 380 8.43 -20.69 -21.12
C GLU A 380 8.76 -20.31 -22.56
N THR A 381 9.43 -19.15 -22.74
CA THR A 381 9.90 -18.72 -24.07
C THR A 381 10.86 -19.74 -24.69
N ALA A 382 11.79 -20.28 -23.91
CA ALA A 382 12.73 -21.29 -24.37
C ALA A 382 12.04 -22.63 -24.72
N PHE A 383 11.01 -23.03 -23.97
CA PHE A 383 10.20 -24.22 -24.29
C PHE A 383 9.55 -24.10 -25.67
N ARG A 384 9.03 -22.92 -26.01
CA ARG A 384 8.43 -22.70 -27.34
C ARG A 384 9.47 -22.82 -28.48
N VAL A 385 10.69 -22.44 -28.22
CA VAL A 385 11.78 -22.49 -29.23
C VAL A 385 12.36 -23.92 -29.35
N TRP A 386 12.76 -24.51 -28.22
CA TRP A 386 13.54 -25.75 -28.19
C TRP A 386 12.71 -27.00 -28.04
N ALA A 387 11.47 -26.87 -27.55
CA ALA A 387 10.53 -28.01 -27.37
C ALA A 387 9.14 -27.69 -27.95
N PRO A 388 8.99 -27.35 -29.25
CA PRO A 388 7.75 -26.82 -29.82
C PRO A 388 6.60 -27.82 -29.81
N ARG A 389 6.87 -29.12 -29.58
CA ARG A 389 5.84 -30.14 -29.42
C ARG A 389 5.17 -30.09 -28.05
N THR A 390 5.83 -29.54 -27.04
CA THR A 390 5.29 -29.37 -25.69
C THR A 390 4.50 -28.07 -25.61
N ARG A 391 3.20 -28.15 -25.43
CA ARG A 391 2.35 -26.98 -25.26
C ARG A 391 2.70 -26.27 -23.96
N THR A 392 2.64 -24.93 -23.94
CA THR A 392 2.88 -24.14 -22.74
C THR A 392 1.59 -23.56 -22.19
N ALA A 393 1.50 -23.48 -20.86
CA ALA A 393 0.41 -22.86 -20.13
C ALA A 393 0.96 -22.02 -18.98
N TRP A 394 0.37 -20.85 -18.76
CA TRP A 394 0.75 -19.94 -17.67
C TRP A 394 -0.42 -19.74 -16.71
N ALA A 395 -0.13 -19.87 -15.42
CA ALA A 395 -1.07 -19.59 -14.34
C ALA A 395 -0.94 -18.15 -13.85
N ALA A 396 -1.94 -17.30 -14.13
CA ALA A 396 -2.02 -15.93 -13.65
C ALA A 396 -3.46 -15.55 -13.24
N PRO A 397 -3.62 -14.59 -12.29
CA PRO A 397 -4.92 -14.00 -11.99
C PRO A 397 -5.51 -13.32 -13.22
N ARG A 398 -6.84 -13.19 -13.26
CA ARG A 398 -7.53 -12.54 -14.40
C ARG A 398 -7.03 -11.11 -14.65
N ALA A 399 -6.72 -10.37 -13.59
CA ALA A 399 -6.21 -9.01 -13.70
C ALA A 399 -4.84 -8.91 -14.41
N LEU A 400 -4.05 -9.99 -14.44
CA LEU A 400 -2.73 -10.06 -15.06
C LEU A 400 -2.73 -10.94 -16.32
N ALA A 401 -3.90 -11.37 -16.80
CA ALA A 401 -4.03 -12.27 -17.95
C ALA A 401 -3.41 -11.67 -19.23
N ASP A 402 -3.49 -10.36 -19.38
CA ASP A 402 -2.98 -9.65 -20.57
C ASP A 402 -1.44 -9.52 -20.60
N THR A 403 -0.77 -9.83 -19.49
CA THR A 403 0.71 -9.92 -19.47
C THR A 403 1.22 -11.20 -20.11
N VAL A 404 0.38 -12.23 -20.25
CA VAL A 404 0.75 -13.55 -20.78
C VAL A 404 0.71 -13.52 -22.31
N PRO A 405 1.77 -13.97 -23.01
CA PRO A 405 1.79 -14.02 -24.47
C PRO A 405 0.56 -14.75 -25.07
N PRO A 406 0.06 -14.31 -26.22
CA PRO A 406 -1.16 -14.88 -26.80
C PRO A 406 -1.02 -16.35 -27.21
N GLU A 407 0.19 -16.81 -27.50
CA GLU A 407 0.51 -18.20 -27.87
C GLU A 407 0.49 -19.14 -26.66
N THR A 408 0.60 -18.61 -25.44
CA THR A 408 0.61 -19.40 -24.21
C THR A 408 -0.79 -19.56 -23.65
N LEU A 409 -1.18 -20.79 -23.29
CA LEU A 409 -2.49 -21.05 -22.71
C LEU A 409 -2.62 -20.36 -21.34
N ARG A 410 -3.58 -19.44 -21.22
CA ARG A 410 -3.84 -18.69 -19.99
C ARG A 410 -4.75 -19.48 -19.05
N LEU A 411 -4.30 -19.69 -17.81
CA LEU A 411 -5.05 -20.43 -16.80
C LEU A 411 -5.20 -19.60 -15.53
N THR A 412 -6.43 -19.45 -15.05
CA THR A 412 -6.69 -18.78 -13.77
C THR A 412 -6.46 -19.77 -12.62
N PRO A 413 -5.58 -19.47 -11.64
CA PRO A 413 -5.36 -20.31 -10.47
C PRO A 413 -6.67 -20.64 -9.75
N GLY A 414 -6.81 -21.91 -9.32
CA GLY A 414 -8.03 -22.41 -8.68
C GLY A 414 -9.21 -22.69 -9.60
N SER A 415 -9.10 -22.46 -10.93
CA SER A 415 -10.10 -22.86 -11.92
C SER A 415 -10.03 -24.38 -12.19
N ARG A 416 -11.12 -24.95 -12.71
CA ARG A 416 -11.14 -26.38 -13.11
C ARG A 416 -10.07 -26.70 -14.16
N ALA A 417 -9.86 -25.80 -15.14
CA ALA A 417 -8.83 -25.95 -16.17
C ALA A 417 -7.41 -25.96 -15.56
N TRP A 418 -7.15 -25.08 -14.61
CA TRP A 418 -5.88 -25.02 -13.89
C TRP A 418 -5.62 -26.32 -13.10
N TRP A 419 -6.63 -26.85 -12.36
CA TRP A 419 -6.52 -28.12 -11.65
C TRP A 419 -6.26 -29.28 -12.60
N THR A 420 -6.88 -29.26 -13.79
CA THR A 420 -6.63 -30.25 -14.85
C THR A 420 -5.19 -30.17 -15.35
N ALA A 421 -4.70 -28.96 -15.63
CA ALA A 421 -3.32 -28.77 -16.09
C ALA A 421 -2.34 -29.22 -15.01
N LEU A 422 -2.52 -28.81 -13.75
CA LEU A 422 -1.68 -29.20 -12.63
C LEU A 422 -1.62 -30.72 -12.42
N ALA A 423 -2.75 -31.45 -12.63
CA ALA A 423 -2.82 -32.89 -12.51
C ALA A 423 -2.15 -33.65 -13.68
N ARG A 424 -2.11 -33.03 -14.88
CA ARG A 424 -1.77 -33.75 -16.12
C ARG A 424 -0.59 -33.18 -16.89
N ALA A 425 -0.09 -31.98 -16.58
CA ALA A 425 1.11 -31.45 -17.21
C ALA A 425 2.31 -32.35 -16.94
N ARG A 426 3.14 -32.57 -17.95
CA ARG A 426 4.39 -33.32 -17.83
C ARG A 426 5.46 -32.50 -17.10
N TYR A 427 5.50 -31.21 -17.35
CA TYR A 427 6.45 -30.30 -16.71
C TYR A 427 5.70 -29.25 -15.86
N LEU A 428 6.15 -29.07 -14.62
CA LEU A 428 5.67 -28.09 -13.68
C LEU A 428 6.84 -27.17 -13.34
N VAL A 429 6.75 -25.89 -13.69
CA VAL A 429 7.86 -24.92 -13.52
C VAL A 429 7.40 -23.77 -12.66
N THR A 430 8.11 -23.51 -11.57
CA THR A 430 7.71 -22.49 -10.60
C THR A 430 8.89 -21.95 -9.79
N ASP A 431 8.80 -20.70 -9.38
CA ASP A 431 9.75 -20.03 -8.45
C ASP A 431 9.34 -20.15 -6.98
N THR A 432 8.03 -20.22 -6.68
CA THR A 432 7.50 -20.18 -5.31
C THR A 432 6.47 -21.29 -5.01
N GLY A 433 6.22 -22.20 -5.95
CA GLY A 433 5.22 -23.27 -5.81
C GLY A 433 3.88 -22.93 -6.47
N PHE A 434 2.94 -23.88 -6.43
CA PHE A 434 1.60 -23.78 -7.03
C PHE A 434 0.50 -23.47 -6.00
N GLY A 435 0.85 -23.03 -4.79
CA GLY A 435 -0.07 -22.80 -3.67
C GLY A 435 -0.24 -24.06 -2.81
N PRO A 436 -1.21 -24.95 -3.05
CA PRO A 436 -1.30 -26.20 -2.30
C PRO A 436 -0.08 -27.10 -2.58
N PRO A 437 0.46 -27.83 -1.59
CA PRO A 437 1.56 -28.74 -1.81
C PRO A 437 1.14 -29.81 -2.83
N VAL A 438 1.78 -29.77 -3.99
CA VAL A 438 1.52 -30.70 -5.09
C VAL A 438 2.72 -31.63 -5.22
N ARG A 439 2.56 -32.88 -4.85
CA ARG A 439 3.58 -33.89 -5.13
C ARG A 439 3.46 -34.36 -6.57
N PRO A 440 4.51 -34.23 -7.39
CA PRO A 440 4.53 -34.79 -8.73
C PRO A 440 4.20 -36.27 -8.70
N ARG A 441 3.59 -36.78 -9.76
CA ARG A 441 3.37 -38.20 -9.96
C ARG A 441 4.30 -38.73 -11.02
N ARG A 442 4.40 -40.05 -11.12
CA ARG A 442 5.19 -40.69 -12.17
C ARG A 442 4.85 -40.11 -13.55
N GLY A 443 5.85 -39.66 -14.28
CA GLY A 443 5.71 -39.00 -15.58
C GLY A 443 5.49 -37.47 -15.52
N GLN A 444 5.52 -36.86 -14.34
CA GLN A 444 5.65 -35.41 -14.15
C GLN A 444 7.07 -35.07 -13.66
N VAL A 445 7.54 -33.87 -13.98
CA VAL A 445 8.80 -33.29 -13.51
C VAL A 445 8.51 -31.92 -12.96
N LEU A 446 8.80 -31.68 -11.70
CA LEU A 446 8.71 -30.36 -11.08
C LEU A 446 10.10 -29.73 -11.05
N LEU A 447 10.25 -28.63 -11.77
CA LEU A 447 11.42 -27.77 -11.78
C LEU A 447 11.16 -26.53 -10.92
N ARG A 448 11.88 -26.44 -9.82
CA ARG A 448 11.94 -25.25 -8.98
C ARG A 448 12.98 -24.29 -9.57
N THR A 449 12.59 -23.07 -9.86
CA THR A 449 13.54 -22.01 -10.23
C THR A 449 13.89 -21.16 -9.01
N CYS A 450 15.02 -20.45 -9.07
CA CYS A 450 15.38 -19.51 -8.03
C CYS A 450 14.58 -18.21 -8.15
N ASP A 451 14.32 -17.55 -7.03
CA ASP A 451 13.77 -16.18 -7.01
C ASP A 451 14.91 -15.14 -6.87
N GLY A 452 16.04 -15.39 -7.54
CA GLY A 452 17.24 -14.55 -7.51
C GLY A 452 18.32 -15.03 -6.57
N LEU A 453 19.30 -14.15 -6.32
CA LEU A 453 20.39 -14.41 -5.37
C LEU A 453 19.85 -14.33 -3.94
N PRO A 454 19.98 -15.38 -3.12
CA PRO A 454 19.52 -15.32 -1.74
C PRO A 454 20.45 -14.44 -0.90
N LEU A 455 19.97 -13.28 -0.51
CA LEU A 455 20.67 -12.34 0.38
C LEU A 455 20.17 -12.44 1.82
N THR A 456 18.92 -12.83 2.03
CA THR A 456 18.31 -13.04 3.34
C THR A 456 18.15 -14.53 3.62
N ARG A 457 18.23 -14.90 4.90
CA ARG A 457 18.06 -16.31 5.32
C ARG A 457 16.69 -16.83 4.94
N THR A 458 16.65 -17.99 4.33
CA THR A 458 15.44 -18.60 3.77
C THR A 458 15.34 -20.08 4.14
N GLY A 459 14.16 -20.68 3.99
CA GLY A 459 13.95 -22.08 4.32
C GLY A 459 14.20 -22.36 5.79
N LEU A 460 14.95 -23.42 6.10
CA LEU A 460 15.32 -23.78 7.49
C LEU A 460 16.30 -22.80 8.14
N ASP A 461 17.00 -21.99 7.36
CA ASP A 461 17.91 -20.95 7.88
C ASP A 461 17.15 -19.69 8.35
N ALA A 462 15.88 -19.55 8.04
CA ALA A 462 15.06 -18.42 8.48
C ALA A 462 14.95 -18.37 10.02
N ALA A 463 14.82 -17.18 10.61
CA ALA A 463 14.77 -17.00 12.06
C ALA A 463 13.60 -17.77 12.74
N ARG A 464 12.50 -18.01 12.02
CA ARG A 464 11.34 -18.79 12.49
C ARG A 464 10.78 -19.63 11.34
N PRO A 465 11.43 -20.73 10.98
CA PRO A 465 11.00 -21.56 9.88
C PRO A 465 9.73 -22.37 10.23
N ASP A 466 8.81 -22.45 9.29
CA ASP A 466 7.78 -23.50 9.33
C ASP A 466 8.39 -24.79 8.79
N VAL A 467 9.07 -25.51 9.67
CA VAL A 467 9.83 -26.72 9.30
C VAL A 467 8.98 -27.72 8.52
N PRO A 468 7.76 -28.12 8.94
CA PRO A 468 6.91 -29.01 8.17
C PRO A 468 6.59 -28.52 6.75
N ALA A 469 6.29 -27.23 6.59
CA ALA A 469 5.97 -26.64 5.30
C ALA A 469 7.19 -26.61 4.38
N VAL A 470 8.36 -26.19 4.91
CA VAL A 470 9.63 -26.16 4.15
C VAL A 470 10.01 -27.55 3.64
N LEU A 471 9.96 -28.56 4.50
CA LEU A 471 10.29 -29.95 4.10
C LEU A 471 9.28 -30.51 3.11
N ALA A 472 7.98 -30.22 3.29
CA ALA A 472 6.94 -30.67 2.35
C ALA A 472 7.08 -30.02 0.97
N ASP A 473 7.56 -28.76 0.91
CA ASP A 473 7.84 -28.07 -0.36
C ASP A 473 9.07 -28.71 -1.03
N ALA A 474 10.19 -28.84 -0.32
CA ALA A 474 11.43 -29.45 -0.83
C ALA A 474 11.22 -30.89 -1.33
N ASP A 475 10.44 -31.71 -0.61
CA ASP A 475 10.07 -33.07 -1.00
C ASP A 475 9.23 -33.15 -2.29
N SER A 476 8.69 -32.01 -2.73
CA SER A 476 7.92 -31.95 -3.97
C SER A 476 8.76 -31.70 -5.22
N TRP A 477 10.02 -31.27 -5.06
CA TRP A 477 10.89 -30.92 -6.18
C TRP A 477 11.58 -32.14 -6.77
N ASP A 478 11.61 -32.25 -8.09
CA ASP A 478 12.47 -33.21 -8.80
C ASP A 478 13.80 -32.55 -9.18
N LEU A 479 13.73 -31.28 -9.59
CA LEU A 479 14.88 -30.48 -10.02
C LEU A 479 14.82 -29.10 -9.34
N CYS A 480 15.98 -28.60 -8.92
CA CYS A 480 16.15 -27.23 -8.44
C CYS A 480 17.17 -26.51 -9.30
N LEU A 481 16.80 -25.40 -9.92
CA LEU A 481 17.72 -24.58 -10.69
C LEU A 481 18.46 -23.62 -9.76
N SER A 482 19.77 -23.52 -9.92
CA SER A 482 20.62 -22.63 -9.15
C SER A 482 21.44 -21.69 -10.06
N GLY A 483 21.66 -20.46 -9.58
CA GLY A 483 22.42 -19.45 -10.30
C GLY A 483 23.93 -19.58 -10.15
N ASP A 484 24.37 -20.08 -9.00
CA ASP A 484 25.78 -20.11 -8.57
C ASP A 484 25.98 -21.03 -7.36
N ALA A 485 27.22 -21.29 -6.99
CA ALA A 485 27.58 -22.16 -5.87
C ALA A 485 27.04 -21.66 -4.51
N HIS A 486 26.94 -20.34 -4.29
CA HIS A 486 26.34 -19.78 -3.07
C HIS A 486 24.85 -20.13 -3.00
N THR A 487 24.12 -19.90 -4.08
CA THR A 487 22.69 -20.22 -4.20
C THR A 487 22.47 -21.73 -4.02
N THR A 488 23.31 -22.57 -4.61
CA THR A 488 23.30 -24.04 -4.44
C THR A 488 23.41 -24.41 -2.96
N ALA A 489 24.44 -23.90 -2.27
CA ALA A 489 24.68 -24.21 -0.85
C ALA A 489 23.53 -23.72 0.05
N VAL A 490 22.95 -22.54 -0.23
CA VAL A 490 21.80 -22.02 0.51
C VAL A 490 20.57 -22.91 0.30
N HIS A 491 20.29 -23.33 -0.93
CA HIS A 491 19.12 -24.16 -1.20
C HIS A 491 19.26 -25.55 -0.59
N GLU A 492 20.39 -26.21 -0.73
CA GLU A 492 20.60 -27.55 -0.17
C GLU A 492 20.52 -27.58 1.36
N ARG A 493 20.98 -26.51 2.02
CA ARG A 493 20.87 -26.35 3.46
C ARG A 493 19.47 -25.91 3.90
N GLY A 494 18.92 -24.91 3.26
CA GLY A 494 17.62 -24.31 3.63
C GLY A 494 16.41 -25.15 3.24
N PHE A 495 16.53 -25.99 2.21
CA PHE A 495 15.47 -26.83 1.68
C PHE A 495 15.98 -28.25 1.41
N PRO A 496 16.39 -28.98 2.46
CA PRO A 496 16.93 -30.34 2.28
C PRO A 496 15.86 -31.28 1.70
N GLY A 497 16.16 -31.91 0.56
CA GLY A 497 15.23 -32.78 -0.18
C GLY A 497 15.97 -33.76 -1.10
N ARG A 498 15.21 -34.56 -1.86
CA ARG A 498 15.76 -35.56 -2.81
C ARG A 498 15.83 -35.07 -4.25
N TYR A 499 15.83 -33.78 -4.47
CA TYR A 499 15.91 -33.18 -5.80
C TYR A 499 17.35 -33.16 -6.34
N THR A 500 17.48 -32.96 -7.66
CA THR A 500 18.78 -32.73 -8.29
C THR A 500 18.97 -31.24 -8.53
N THR A 501 20.04 -30.65 -8.03
CA THR A 501 20.40 -29.26 -8.32
C THR A 501 21.02 -29.15 -9.71
N LEU A 502 20.55 -28.17 -10.50
CA LEU A 502 21.10 -27.79 -11.80
C LEU A 502 21.71 -26.39 -11.64
N GLU A 503 23.03 -26.31 -11.50
CA GLU A 503 23.76 -25.05 -11.42
C GLU A 503 24.06 -24.52 -12.83
N PHE A 504 23.03 -23.95 -13.47
CA PHE A 504 23.07 -23.52 -14.88
C PHE A 504 22.96 -22.02 -15.07
N GLY A 505 22.72 -21.24 -14.01
CA GLY A 505 22.46 -19.81 -14.08
C GLY A 505 20.99 -19.46 -13.92
N ARG A 506 20.67 -18.18 -14.13
CA ARG A 506 19.32 -17.62 -14.03
C ARG A 506 18.74 -17.37 -15.42
N PRO A 507 17.70 -18.10 -15.86
CA PRO A 507 17.14 -17.99 -17.22
C PRO A 507 16.74 -16.56 -17.63
N ARG A 508 16.25 -15.75 -16.68
CA ARG A 508 15.82 -14.36 -16.94
C ARG A 508 16.97 -13.46 -17.39
N THR A 509 18.20 -13.76 -17.01
CA THR A 509 19.37 -12.98 -17.39
C THR A 509 19.75 -13.14 -18.86
N ASP A 510 19.23 -14.18 -19.54
CA ASP A 510 19.42 -14.38 -20.96
C ASP A 510 18.93 -13.17 -21.78
N ALA A 511 17.86 -12.53 -21.33
CA ALA A 511 17.33 -11.32 -21.98
C ALA A 511 18.31 -10.15 -21.93
N TYR A 512 19.10 -10.03 -20.84
CA TYR A 512 20.11 -8.97 -20.71
C TYR A 512 21.27 -9.18 -21.67
N GLN A 513 21.81 -10.37 -21.73
CA GLN A 513 22.96 -10.69 -22.56
C GLN A 513 22.66 -10.66 -24.06
N ARG A 514 21.40 -10.85 -24.43
CA ARG A 514 20.91 -10.77 -25.81
C ARG A 514 20.45 -9.37 -26.21
N ALA A 515 20.25 -8.46 -25.26
CA ALA A 515 19.68 -7.14 -25.50
C ALA A 515 20.51 -6.34 -26.52
N THR A 516 19.80 -5.68 -27.41
CA THR A 516 20.35 -4.69 -28.37
C THR A 516 20.10 -3.28 -27.85
N ALA A 517 20.75 -2.30 -28.47
CA ALA A 517 20.48 -0.89 -28.15
C ALA A 517 19.02 -0.49 -28.42
N GLU A 518 18.41 -1.13 -29.44
CA GLU A 518 16.98 -0.93 -29.73
C GLU A 518 16.08 -1.48 -28.62
N ASP A 519 16.42 -2.61 -27.99
CA ASP A 519 15.66 -3.17 -26.88
C ASP A 519 15.75 -2.27 -25.64
N VAL A 520 16.92 -1.69 -25.36
CA VAL A 520 17.10 -0.70 -24.30
C VAL A 520 16.26 0.56 -24.58
N ALA A 521 16.32 1.08 -25.81
CA ALA A 521 15.52 2.24 -26.21
C ALA A 521 14.01 1.97 -26.08
N ARG A 522 13.56 0.78 -26.50
CA ARG A 522 12.16 0.34 -26.38
C ARG A 522 11.73 0.23 -24.91
N ALA A 523 12.57 -0.33 -24.03
CA ALA A 523 12.30 -0.42 -22.61
C ALA A 523 12.14 0.98 -21.97
N ARG A 524 12.99 1.93 -22.34
CA ARG A 524 12.92 3.33 -21.89
C ARG A 524 11.64 4.02 -22.41
N ALA A 525 11.29 3.82 -23.66
CA ALA A 525 10.06 4.38 -24.25
C ALA A 525 8.79 3.83 -23.60
N LEU A 526 8.75 2.51 -23.30
CA LEU A 526 7.63 1.88 -22.59
C LEU A 526 7.37 2.46 -21.20
N LEU A 527 8.43 2.92 -20.52
CA LEU A 527 8.32 3.54 -19.19
C LEU A 527 8.17 5.07 -19.27
N GLY A 528 8.12 5.66 -20.47
CA GLY A 528 8.01 7.11 -20.65
C GLY A 528 9.23 7.89 -20.18
N LEU A 529 10.41 7.29 -20.21
CA LEU A 529 11.63 7.94 -19.73
C LEU A 529 12.06 9.08 -20.67
N PRO A 530 12.37 10.27 -20.13
CA PRO A 530 12.89 11.37 -20.91
C PRO A 530 14.24 11.04 -21.55
N HIS A 531 14.47 11.56 -22.77
CA HIS A 531 15.74 11.39 -23.46
C HIS A 531 16.89 12.11 -22.75
N GLY A 532 18.07 11.52 -22.79
CA GLY A 532 19.30 12.14 -22.27
C GLY A 532 19.41 12.21 -20.74
N ARG A 533 18.47 11.62 -19.99
CA ARG A 533 18.52 11.57 -18.52
C ARG A 533 19.03 10.24 -18.03
N THR A 534 19.80 10.26 -16.95
CA THR A 534 20.22 9.07 -16.22
C THR A 534 19.05 8.50 -15.43
N ALA A 535 18.67 7.25 -15.68
CA ALA A 535 17.58 6.58 -15.01
C ALA A 535 18.08 5.79 -13.80
N VAL A 536 17.64 6.14 -12.61
CA VAL A 536 17.96 5.45 -11.36
C VAL A 536 16.75 4.62 -10.92
N LEU A 537 16.91 3.30 -10.84
CA LEU A 537 15.87 2.38 -10.36
C LEU A 537 15.97 2.21 -8.84
N TYR A 538 15.05 2.79 -8.11
CA TYR A 538 14.91 2.55 -6.68
C TYR A 538 14.03 1.32 -6.43
N ALA A 539 14.66 0.24 -6.02
CA ALA A 539 14.00 -1.05 -5.80
C ALA A 539 14.47 -1.69 -4.49
N PRO A 540 13.96 -1.23 -3.33
CA PRO A 540 14.27 -1.84 -2.05
C PRO A 540 13.64 -3.22 -1.93
N ALA A 541 14.20 -4.07 -1.07
CA ALA A 541 13.64 -5.38 -0.76
C ALA A 541 12.23 -5.24 -0.17
N ARG A 542 11.31 -6.11 -0.57
CA ARG A 542 9.96 -6.18 0.03
C ARG A 542 10.07 -6.59 1.49
N ARG A 543 9.55 -5.77 2.40
CA ARG A 543 9.60 -5.99 3.85
C ARG A 543 8.22 -6.06 4.46
N SER A 544 8.09 -6.86 5.52
CA SER A 544 6.89 -6.92 6.38
C SER A 544 6.83 -5.82 7.43
N ALA A 545 7.91 -5.06 7.65
CA ALA A 545 7.98 -3.94 8.60
C ALA A 545 8.40 -2.64 7.88
N PRO A 546 7.92 -1.46 8.33
CA PRO A 546 8.36 -0.20 7.79
C PRO A 546 9.85 0.01 8.08
N ALA A 547 10.65 0.15 7.03
CA ALA A 547 12.02 0.63 7.12
C ALA A 547 12.06 2.15 6.87
N PRO A 548 13.14 2.85 7.23
CA PRO A 548 13.34 4.22 6.82
C PRO A 548 13.13 4.32 5.30
N SER A 549 12.09 5.02 4.88
CA SER A 549 11.82 5.21 3.46
C SER A 549 12.69 6.36 2.96
N LEU A 550 13.44 6.12 1.91
CA LEU A 550 14.12 7.18 1.16
C LEU A 550 13.09 8.21 0.70
N ASP A 551 13.35 9.49 0.95
CA ASP A 551 12.58 10.56 0.35
C ASP A 551 12.94 10.69 -1.14
N VAL A 552 12.19 9.97 -1.97
CA VAL A 552 12.44 9.87 -3.42
C VAL A 552 12.28 11.26 -4.08
N GLU A 553 11.37 12.09 -3.59
CA GLU A 553 11.14 13.45 -4.11
C GLU A 553 12.30 14.39 -3.79
N GLU A 554 12.76 14.35 -2.53
CA GLU A 554 13.92 15.13 -2.10
C GLU A 554 15.18 14.71 -2.85
N LEU A 555 15.41 13.40 -3.01
CA LEU A 555 16.52 12.89 -3.81
C LEU A 555 16.43 13.38 -5.27
N ALA A 556 15.26 13.29 -5.90
CA ALA A 556 15.05 13.77 -7.27
C ALA A 556 15.31 15.28 -7.40
N ARG A 557 14.94 16.07 -6.39
CA ARG A 557 15.17 17.50 -6.33
C ARG A 557 16.68 17.81 -6.25
N ARG A 558 17.41 17.09 -5.40
CA ARG A 558 18.87 17.25 -5.23
C ARG A 558 19.67 16.85 -6.46
N LEU A 559 19.24 15.82 -7.17
CA LEU A 559 19.89 15.32 -8.39
C LEU A 559 19.66 16.23 -9.60
N GLY A 560 18.59 17.05 -9.59
CA GLY A 560 18.30 17.99 -10.67
C GLY A 560 17.76 17.34 -11.95
N GLU A 561 17.82 18.09 -13.07
CA GLU A 561 17.15 17.70 -14.33
C GLU A 561 17.86 16.60 -15.12
N GLY A 562 19.11 16.30 -14.81
CA GLY A 562 19.88 15.24 -15.46
C GLY A 562 19.44 13.82 -15.12
N PHE A 563 18.55 13.66 -14.12
CA PHE A 563 18.15 12.36 -13.59
C PHE A 563 16.64 12.14 -13.63
N VAL A 564 16.26 10.86 -13.69
CA VAL A 564 14.88 10.40 -13.47
C VAL A 564 14.90 9.19 -12.53
N LEU A 565 14.07 9.21 -11.51
CA LEU A 565 13.94 8.11 -10.55
C LEU A 565 12.76 7.22 -10.94
N LEU A 566 12.99 5.92 -11.02
CA LEU A 566 11.96 4.88 -11.15
C LEU A 566 11.76 4.26 -9.77
N THR A 567 10.59 4.39 -9.16
CA THR A 567 10.32 3.77 -7.86
C THR A 567 9.41 2.56 -7.97
N THR A 568 9.82 1.44 -7.35
CA THR A 568 8.99 0.24 -7.21
C THR A 568 8.17 0.23 -5.91
N VAL A 569 8.33 1.24 -5.07
CA VAL A 569 7.54 1.42 -3.84
C VAL A 569 6.31 2.23 -4.19
N PRO A 570 5.09 1.74 -3.88
CA PRO A 570 3.88 2.53 -4.04
C PRO A 570 3.95 3.77 -3.15
N ASP A 571 4.01 4.94 -3.76
CA ASP A 571 3.88 6.19 -3.04
C ASP A 571 2.65 6.94 -3.57
N PRO A 572 1.68 7.32 -2.70
CA PRO A 572 0.52 8.08 -3.10
C PRO A 572 0.83 9.55 -3.43
N GLY A 573 2.10 9.96 -3.46
CA GLY A 573 2.54 11.31 -3.80
C GLY A 573 2.27 11.69 -5.25
N THR A 574 1.98 12.96 -5.48
CA THR A 574 1.97 13.55 -6.82
C THR A 574 3.37 14.08 -7.08
N TYR A 575 4.17 13.34 -7.82
CA TYR A 575 5.53 13.74 -8.13
C TYR A 575 5.61 14.85 -9.18
N PRO A 576 6.63 15.72 -9.16
CA PRO A 576 6.89 16.66 -10.24
C PRO A 576 6.98 15.92 -11.57
N ALA A 577 6.23 16.38 -12.56
CA ALA A 577 6.15 15.72 -13.88
C ALA A 577 7.54 15.47 -14.45
N GLY A 578 7.85 14.20 -14.73
CA GLY A 578 9.05 13.78 -15.42
C GLY A 578 10.33 13.63 -14.58
N ARG A 579 10.28 13.76 -13.24
CA ARG A 579 11.43 13.51 -12.36
C ARG A 579 11.38 12.19 -11.62
N VAL A 580 10.18 11.79 -11.22
CA VAL A 580 9.93 10.50 -10.58
C VAL A 580 8.82 9.79 -11.32
N ILE A 581 9.00 8.51 -11.60
CA ILE A 581 8.02 7.65 -12.25
C ILE A 581 7.73 6.48 -11.32
N ASP A 582 6.51 6.39 -10.82
CA ASP A 582 6.06 5.26 -10.03
C ASP A 582 5.76 4.07 -10.97
N VAL A 583 6.61 3.05 -10.89
CA VAL A 583 6.47 1.80 -11.64
C VAL A 583 5.87 0.67 -10.80
N SER A 584 5.48 0.93 -9.54
CA SER A 584 4.94 -0.07 -8.62
C SER A 584 3.62 -0.68 -9.10
N ALA A 585 2.78 0.12 -9.77
CA ALA A 585 1.49 -0.28 -10.33
C ALA A 585 1.59 -0.74 -11.79
N THR A 586 2.76 -0.63 -12.43
CA THR A 586 2.93 -1.06 -13.80
C THR A 586 3.06 -2.58 -13.89
N ALA A 587 2.47 -3.18 -14.92
CA ALA A 587 2.66 -4.59 -15.22
C ALA A 587 3.98 -4.86 -15.98
N ALA A 588 4.91 -3.90 -15.98
CA ALA A 588 6.18 -4.02 -16.70
C ALA A 588 7.03 -5.16 -16.12
N PRO A 589 7.53 -6.08 -16.95
CA PRO A 589 8.42 -7.13 -16.49
C PRO A 589 9.70 -6.53 -15.85
N GLN A 590 10.23 -7.20 -14.83
CA GLN A 590 11.47 -6.81 -14.17
C GLN A 590 12.63 -6.58 -15.16
N THR A 591 12.69 -7.39 -16.22
CA THR A 591 13.70 -7.25 -17.30
C THR A 591 13.60 -5.91 -18.02
N VAL A 592 12.39 -5.37 -18.21
CA VAL A 592 12.17 -4.05 -18.82
C VAL A 592 12.69 -2.95 -17.88
N LEU A 593 12.40 -3.05 -16.58
CA LEU A 593 12.87 -2.09 -15.57
C LEU A 593 14.40 -2.07 -15.52
N CYS A 594 15.03 -3.25 -15.49
CA CYS A 594 16.49 -3.38 -15.43
C CYS A 594 17.16 -2.88 -16.71
N LEU A 595 16.61 -3.18 -17.90
CA LEU A 595 17.16 -2.69 -19.17
C LEU A 595 17.03 -1.17 -19.32
N ALA A 596 15.97 -0.58 -18.80
CA ALA A 596 15.70 0.85 -18.92
C ALA A 596 16.55 1.71 -17.97
N ALA A 597 16.97 1.17 -16.83
CA ALA A 597 17.69 1.91 -15.79
C ALA A 597 19.21 1.87 -15.99
N ASP A 598 19.88 2.97 -15.67
CA ASP A 598 21.34 3.10 -15.77
C ASP A 598 22.03 2.76 -14.43
N VAL A 599 21.34 3.00 -13.30
CA VAL A 599 21.85 2.75 -11.94
C VAL A 599 20.76 2.04 -11.11
N LEU A 600 21.16 1.04 -10.33
CA LEU A 600 20.30 0.44 -9.30
C LEU A 600 20.57 1.10 -7.95
N LEU A 601 19.53 1.57 -7.30
CA LEU A 601 19.51 2.00 -5.92
C LEU A 601 18.67 1.01 -5.10
N THR A 602 19.29 0.31 -4.17
CA THR A 602 18.62 -0.75 -3.42
C THR A 602 19.28 -0.97 -2.05
N ASP A 603 18.62 -1.70 -1.18
CA ASP A 603 19.17 -2.15 0.11
C ASP A 603 19.75 -3.57 0.02
N CYS A 604 18.92 -4.59 0.16
CA CYS A 604 19.28 -6.01 0.09
C CYS A 604 18.39 -6.76 -0.92
N SER A 605 18.05 -6.15 -2.04
CA SER A 605 17.22 -6.79 -3.06
C SER A 605 18.01 -7.77 -3.92
N PRO A 606 17.44 -8.94 -4.25
CA PRO A 606 18.02 -9.89 -5.20
C PRO A 606 18.33 -9.31 -6.60
N LEU A 607 17.77 -8.14 -6.94
CA LEU A 607 18.07 -7.39 -8.16
C LEU A 607 19.54 -7.01 -8.31
N ILE A 608 20.30 -7.01 -7.24
CA ILE A 608 21.75 -6.78 -7.28
C ILE A 608 22.44 -7.70 -8.30
N ALA A 609 22.05 -8.98 -8.32
CA ALA A 609 22.62 -9.94 -9.26
C ALA A 609 22.21 -9.68 -10.72
N ASP A 610 20.97 -9.23 -10.94
CA ASP A 610 20.50 -8.86 -12.28
C ASP A 610 21.25 -7.64 -12.82
N PHE A 611 21.50 -6.62 -11.99
CA PHE A 611 22.27 -5.44 -12.37
C PHE A 611 23.77 -5.74 -12.56
N ALA A 612 24.33 -6.61 -11.73
CA ALA A 612 25.69 -7.08 -11.92
C ALA A 612 25.84 -7.83 -13.26
N ALA A 613 24.83 -8.63 -13.65
CA ALA A 613 24.84 -9.28 -14.97
C ALA A 613 24.77 -8.29 -16.14
N LEU A 614 24.18 -7.09 -15.94
CA LEU A 614 24.18 -5.98 -16.90
C LEU A 614 25.49 -5.18 -16.93
N ASP A 615 26.38 -5.39 -15.95
CA ASP A 615 27.58 -4.57 -15.69
C ASP A 615 27.29 -3.08 -15.46
N ARG A 616 26.15 -2.78 -14.82
CA ARG A 616 25.73 -1.41 -14.48
C ARG A 616 25.96 -1.10 -13.01
N PRO A 617 26.16 0.18 -12.64
CA PRO A 617 26.38 0.61 -11.27
C PRO A 617 25.27 0.21 -10.32
N VAL A 618 25.66 -0.20 -9.12
CA VAL A 618 24.77 -0.50 -7.99
C VAL A 618 25.16 0.39 -6.82
N VAL A 619 24.17 1.02 -6.19
CA VAL A 619 24.33 1.78 -4.95
C VAL A 619 23.48 1.12 -3.88
N ALA A 620 24.13 0.66 -2.82
CA ALA A 620 23.42 0.15 -1.65
C ALA A 620 23.02 1.32 -0.75
N TRP A 621 21.73 1.37 -0.42
CA TRP A 621 21.12 2.32 0.50
C TRP A 621 20.66 1.58 1.75
N GLY A 622 21.14 1.99 2.90
CA GLY A 622 20.67 1.44 4.16
C GLY A 622 21.44 2.02 5.32
N PRO A 623 20.87 3.00 6.04
CA PRO A 623 21.52 3.62 7.20
C PRO A 623 21.73 2.65 8.34
N ASP A 624 21.11 1.46 8.33
CA ASP A 624 21.25 0.47 9.40
C ASP A 624 21.25 -0.99 8.87
N ARG A 625 22.37 -1.38 8.27
CA ARG A 625 22.59 -2.76 7.82
C ARG A 625 22.57 -3.75 9.01
N ALA A 626 22.98 -3.33 10.19
CA ALA A 626 22.98 -4.15 11.38
C ALA A 626 21.56 -4.45 11.87
N ALA A 627 20.64 -3.46 11.79
CA ALA A 627 19.23 -3.69 12.07
C ALA A 627 18.58 -4.62 11.05
N LEU A 628 18.99 -4.54 9.78
CA LEU A 628 18.52 -5.47 8.75
C LEU A 628 18.94 -6.91 9.02
N ASP A 629 20.19 -7.11 9.41
CA ASP A 629 20.71 -8.43 9.76
C ASP A 629 20.01 -8.98 11.01
N ALA A 630 19.78 -8.15 12.03
CA ALA A 630 19.08 -8.54 13.25
C ALA A 630 17.62 -8.99 13.00
N VAL A 631 16.92 -8.38 12.02
CA VAL A 631 15.51 -8.68 11.74
C VAL A 631 15.34 -9.86 10.78
N HIS A 632 16.15 -9.95 9.73
CA HIS A 632 15.96 -10.91 8.63
C HIS A 632 17.06 -11.99 8.59
N GLY A 633 18.19 -11.75 9.22
CA GLY A 633 19.42 -12.53 9.04
C GLY A 633 19.92 -12.41 7.58
N LEU A 634 21.10 -11.87 7.39
CA LEU A 634 21.73 -11.76 6.09
C LEU A 634 22.72 -12.89 5.84
N TYR A 635 22.83 -13.33 4.59
CA TYR A 635 24.00 -14.11 4.16
C TYR A 635 25.17 -13.16 3.87
N PRO A 636 26.42 -13.60 4.05
CA PRO A 636 27.61 -12.79 3.83
C PRO A 636 27.88 -12.63 2.33
N VAL A 637 27.09 -11.80 1.67
CA VAL A 637 27.28 -11.43 0.26
C VAL A 637 27.71 -9.97 0.19
N GLU A 638 28.85 -9.73 -0.47
CA GLU A 638 29.38 -8.39 -0.68
C GLU A 638 28.54 -7.64 -1.73
N VAL A 639 28.31 -6.34 -1.53
CA VAL A 639 27.62 -5.50 -2.51
C VAL A 639 28.56 -5.15 -3.64
N PRO A 640 28.16 -5.35 -4.93
CA PRO A 640 29.04 -5.05 -6.08
C PRO A 640 29.04 -3.55 -6.46
N GLY A 641 29.10 -2.66 -5.47
CA GLY A 641 28.95 -1.23 -5.73
C GLY A 641 29.20 -0.35 -4.52
N ALA A 642 28.86 0.93 -4.65
CA ALA A 642 28.98 1.92 -3.58
C ALA A 642 27.93 1.70 -2.48
N VAL A 643 28.28 2.09 -1.25
CA VAL A 643 27.35 2.11 -0.11
C VAL A 643 27.12 3.56 0.33
N ALA A 644 25.87 3.97 0.48
CA ALA A 644 25.49 5.28 0.98
C ALA A 644 24.80 5.12 2.34
N GLU A 645 25.31 5.81 3.36
CA GLU A 645 24.78 5.77 4.73
C GLU A 645 23.74 6.86 4.98
N ASP A 646 23.81 7.97 4.23
CA ASP A 646 22.87 9.09 4.32
C ASP A 646 22.46 9.62 2.93
N GLU A 647 21.36 10.37 2.88
CA GLU A 647 20.84 10.95 1.62
C GLU A 647 21.80 11.95 0.95
N PRO A 648 22.52 12.81 1.68
CA PRO A 648 23.53 13.68 1.08
C PRO A 648 24.68 12.92 0.42
N ALA A 649 25.18 11.81 1.02
CA ALA A 649 26.20 10.95 0.43
C ALA A 649 25.66 10.25 -0.83
N LEU A 650 24.42 9.74 -0.76
CA LEU A 650 23.74 9.14 -1.90
C LEU A 650 23.61 10.12 -3.08
N ALA A 651 23.12 11.33 -2.82
CA ALA A 651 22.99 12.35 -3.86
C ALA A 651 24.35 12.72 -4.49
N ARG A 652 25.42 12.84 -3.70
CA ARG A 652 26.78 13.10 -4.19
C ARG A 652 27.28 11.95 -5.07
N LEU A 653 27.16 10.69 -4.63
CA LEU A 653 27.60 9.51 -5.40
C LEU A 653 26.94 9.46 -6.78
N LEU A 654 25.65 9.74 -6.85
CA LEU A 654 24.90 9.74 -8.12
C LEU A 654 25.27 10.96 -9.00
N ALA A 655 25.24 12.16 -8.42
CA ALA A 655 25.45 13.40 -9.18
C ALA A 655 26.87 13.52 -9.76
N THR A 656 27.90 13.00 -9.07
CA THR A 656 29.30 13.02 -9.53
C THR A 656 29.67 11.84 -10.42
N GLY A 657 28.80 10.82 -10.56
CA GLY A 657 29.12 9.56 -11.25
C GLY A 657 30.13 8.69 -10.49
N ALA A 658 30.45 9.03 -9.23
CA ALA A 658 31.41 8.27 -8.41
C ALA A 658 30.93 6.82 -8.10
N CYS A 659 29.65 6.53 -8.33
CA CYS A 659 29.10 5.19 -8.25
C CYS A 659 29.58 4.23 -9.37
N ASP A 660 30.29 4.73 -10.38
CA ASP A 660 30.82 3.96 -11.53
C ASP A 660 32.34 4.08 -11.72
N GLY A 661 33.06 4.33 -10.65
CA GLY A 661 34.53 4.43 -10.70
C GLY A 661 35.24 3.09 -10.95
N PRO A 662 36.52 3.08 -11.38
CA PRO A 662 37.28 1.87 -11.73
C PRO A 662 37.35 0.84 -10.61
N ALA A 663 37.49 1.27 -9.37
CA ALA A 663 37.49 0.37 -8.20
C ALA A 663 36.15 -0.38 -8.05
N LEU A 664 35.02 0.32 -8.26
CA LEU A 664 33.69 -0.29 -8.19
C LEU A 664 33.41 -1.19 -9.40
N ALA A 665 33.95 -0.87 -10.57
CA ALA A 665 33.91 -1.76 -11.73
C ALA A 665 34.64 -3.09 -11.44
N GLY A 666 35.78 -3.05 -10.72
CA GLY A 666 36.49 -4.23 -10.24
C GLY A 666 35.65 -5.09 -9.27
N LEU A 667 34.92 -4.45 -8.35
CA LEU A 667 34.00 -5.16 -7.45
C LEU A 667 32.86 -5.84 -8.22
N ARG A 668 32.28 -5.15 -9.22
CA ARG A 668 31.24 -5.74 -10.09
C ARG A 668 31.77 -6.93 -10.88
N ALA A 669 32.99 -6.84 -11.41
CA ALA A 669 33.61 -7.96 -12.13
C ALA A 669 33.80 -9.18 -11.23
N ALA A 670 34.38 -9.01 -10.04
CA ALA A 670 34.55 -10.09 -9.05
C ALA A 670 33.22 -10.69 -8.62
N PHE A 671 32.19 -9.85 -8.43
CA PHE A 671 30.84 -10.31 -8.10
C PHE A 671 30.23 -11.15 -9.22
N ARG A 672 30.41 -10.74 -10.50
CA ARG A 672 29.93 -11.51 -11.66
C ARG A 672 30.58 -12.87 -11.76
N GLU A 673 31.90 -12.95 -11.53
CA GLU A 673 32.62 -14.22 -11.53
C GLU A 673 32.06 -15.17 -10.45
N ARG A 674 31.75 -14.65 -9.28
CA ARG A 674 31.27 -15.44 -8.14
C ARG A 674 29.78 -15.79 -8.23
N HIS A 675 28.93 -14.82 -8.59
CA HIS A 675 27.48 -14.93 -8.48
C HIS A 675 26.73 -14.95 -9.82
N CYS A 676 27.41 -14.73 -10.95
CA CYS A 676 26.83 -14.81 -12.27
C CYS A 676 27.67 -15.68 -13.23
N PRO A 677 28.32 -16.79 -12.75
CA PRO A 677 29.28 -17.53 -13.59
C PRO A 677 28.61 -18.13 -14.83
N HIS A 678 27.35 -18.48 -14.78
CA HIS A 678 26.59 -19.17 -15.84
C HIS A 678 25.63 -18.28 -16.64
N ASP A 679 25.51 -16.99 -16.33
CA ASP A 679 24.53 -16.06 -16.91
C ASP A 679 25.03 -15.47 -18.24
N ASP A 680 25.20 -16.30 -19.27
CA ASP A 680 25.84 -16.00 -20.55
C ASP A 680 24.87 -15.81 -21.74
N GLY A 681 23.56 -15.72 -21.46
CA GLY A 681 22.52 -15.58 -22.49
C GLY A 681 21.99 -16.92 -23.05
N ARG A 682 22.48 -18.06 -22.55
CA ARG A 682 22.04 -19.40 -23.02
C ARG A 682 21.59 -20.32 -21.89
N VAL A 683 21.25 -19.76 -20.74
CA VAL A 683 20.80 -20.51 -19.55
C VAL A 683 19.50 -21.27 -19.84
N ALA A 684 18.49 -20.59 -20.37
CA ALA A 684 17.19 -21.19 -20.64
C ALA A 684 17.29 -22.31 -21.68
N GLU A 685 18.15 -22.16 -22.67
CA GLU A 685 18.47 -23.22 -23.65
C GLU A 685 19.05 -24.45 -22.97
N ARG A 686 20.09 -24.30 -22.14
CA ARG A 686 20.71 -25.39 -21.39
C ARG A 686 19.69 -26.14 -20.53
N VAL A 687 18.83 -25.40 -19.82
CA VAL A 687 17.80 -25.99 -18.97
C VAL A 687 16.80 -26.81 -19.81
N VAL A 688 16.26 -26.26 -20.90
CA VAL A 688 15.26 -26.99 -21.73
C VAL A 688 15.89 -28.21 -22.38
N ARG A 689 17.08 -28.11 -22.95
CA ARG A 689 17.78 -29.25 -23.54
C ARG A 689 18.03 -30.36 -22.52
N ARG A 690 18.45 -30.00 -21.30
CA ARG A 690 18.70 -30.92 -20.22
C ARG A 690 17.43 -31.60 -19.69
N VAL A 691 16.38 -30.81 -19.43
CA VAL A 691 15.17 -31.26 -18.74
C VAL A 691 14.17 -31.91 -19.70
N VAL A 692 13.99 -31.35 -20.89
CA VAL A 692 12.96 -31.79 -21.83
C VAL A 692 13.51 -32.74 -22.87
N LEU A 693 14.68 -32.42 -23.46
CA LEU A 693 15.29 -33.27 -24.49
C LEU A 693 16.18 -34.39 -23.88
N GLY A 694 16.46 -34.33 -22.57
CA GLY A 694 17.22 -35.36 -21.86
C GLY A 694 18.71 -35.35 -22.14
N GLU A 695 19.22 -34.30 -22.78
CA GLU A 695 20.63 -34.19 -23.14
C GLU A 695 21.52 -34.02 -21.90
N ARG A 696 22.53 -34.85 -21.75
CA ARG A 696 23.51 -34.83 -20.65
C ARG A 696 24.87 -34.37 -21.11
N SER A 697 25.17 -34.47 -22.39
CA SER A 697 26.40 -34.05 -23.04
C SER A 697 26.04 -33.19 -24.26
N GLY A 698 26.97 -32.36 -24.73
CA GLY A 698 26.73 -31.48 -25.89
C GLY A 698 25.84 -30.27 -25.57
N LEU A 699 25.60 -29.95 -24.28
CA LEU A 699 24.98 -28.71 -23.90
C LEU A 699 25.88 -27.51 -24.30
N PRO A 700 25.29 -26.33 -24.56
CA PRO A 700 26.07 -25.13 -24.87
C PRO A 700 27.13 -24.87 -23.80
N ALA A 701 28.36 -24.66 -24.23
CA ALA A 701 29.44 -24.24 -23.33
C ALA A 701 29.11 -22.88 -22.70
N VAL A 702 29.51 -22.72 -21.45
CA VAL A 702 29.32 -21.45 -20.71
C VAL A 702 30.38 -20.46 -21.16
N THR A 703 29.97 -19.25 -21.54
CA THR A 703 30.88 -18.14 -21.80
C THR A 703 31.28 -17.49 -20.48
N PRO A 704 32.58 -17.44 -20.13
CA PRO A 704 33.05 -16.79 -18.90
C PRO A 704 32.63 -15.32 -18.83
N PRO A 705 32.42 -14.74 -17.63
CA PRO A 705 31.98 -13.35 -17.49
C PRO A 705 32.87 -12.33 -18.19
N ALA A 706 34.17 -12.55 -18.20
CA ALA A 706 35.16 -11.66 -18.87
C ALA A 706 35.02 -11.64 -20.39
N ASP A 707 34.52 -12.71 -21.01
CA ASP A 707 34.42 -12.87 -22.47
C ASP A 707 33.02 -12.52 -23.00
N ARG A 708 32.08 -12.10 -22.10
CA ARG A 708 30.72 -11.75 -22.50
C ARG A 708 30.65 -10.40 -23.18
N ARG A 709 29.74 -10.28 -24.14
CA ARG A 709 29.44 -9.01 -24.80
C ARG A 709 28.91 -7.99 -23.75
N PRO A 710 29.41 -6.76 -23.75
CA PRO A 710 28.83 -5.68 -22.94
C PRO A 710 27.38 -5.42 -23.32
N VAL A 711 26.52 -5.25 -22.34
CA VAL A 711 25.12 -4.86 -22.56
C VAL A 711 25.08 -3.39 -22.98
N PRO A 712 24.39 -3.03 -24.06
CA PRO A 712 24.37 -1.64 -24.54
C PRO A 712 23.85 -0.67 -23.48
N ALA A 713 24.54 0.46 -23.33
CA ALA A 713 24.00 1.64 -22.64
C ALA A 713 22.86 2.28 -23.46
N ALA A 714 22.05 3.12 -22.86
CA ALA A 714 21.02 3.85 -23.57
C ALA A 714 21.65 4.81 -24.58
N ALA A 715 21.56 4.51 -25.88
CA ALA A 715 21.92 5.46 -26.92
C ALA A 715 20.91 6.62 -26.97
N PRO A 716 21.32 7.87 -27.29
CA PRO A 716 20.36 8.93 -27.54
C PRO A 716 19.47 8.51 -28.72
N VAL A 717 18.14 8.48 -28.48
CA VAL A 717 17.17 8.11 -29.51
C VAL A 717 17.09 9.26 -30.52
N THR A 718 17.61 9.05 -31.73
CA THR A 718 17.30 9.90 -32.88
C THR A 718 15.83 9.75 -33.22
N ALA A 719 15.12 10.87 -33.33
CA ALA A 719 13.66 10.98 -33.44
C ALA A 719 13.14 10.22 -34.68
N HIS A 720 12.77 8.96 -34.50
CA HIS A 720 11.80 8.24 -35.35
C HIS A 720 11.33 6.97 -34.60
N VAL A 721 10.54 7.16 -33.54
CA VAL A 721 9.78 6.06 -32.93
C VAL A 721 8.30 6.43 -33.07
N PRO A 722 7.46 5.57 -33.69
CA PRO A 722 6.02 5.78 -33.67
C PRO A 722 5.56 5.91 -32.20
N GLY A 723 4.65 6.85 -31.96
CA GLY A 723 4.19 7.22 -30.62
C GLY A 723 3.79 6.00 -29.77
N PRO A 724 3.92 6.09 -28.45
CA PRO A 724 3.72 4.97 -27.55
C PRO A 724 2.28 4.45 -27.69
N ALA A 725 2.14 3.17 -28.00
CA ALA A 725 0.93 2.45 -27.64
C ALA A 725 0.82 2.55 -26.12
N ALA A 726 -0.15 3.29 -25.62
CA ALA A 726 -0.39 3.47 -24.21
C ALA A 726 -0.47 2.09 -23.55
N LEU A 727 0.37 1.85 -22.57
CA LEU A 727 0.17 0.73 -21.65
C LEU A 727 -1.25 0.86 -21.13
N PRO A 728 -2.08 -0.20 -21.16
CA PRO A 728 -3.41 -0.11 -20.59
C PRO A 728 -3.27 0.31 -19.13
N ALA A 729 -3.80 1.47 -18.82
CA ALA A 729 -3.89 1.96 -17.45
C ALA A 729 -4.50 0.81 -16.63
N ALA A 730 -3.83 0.40 -15.56
CA ALA A 730 -4.39 -0.55 -14.63
C ALA A 730 -5.75 0.02 -14.21
N ARG A 731 -6.83 -0.59 -14.72
CA ARG A 731 -8.17 -0.20 -14.31
C ARG A 731 -8.21 -0.37 -12.81
N SER A 732 -8.30 0.76 -12.12
CA SER A 732 -8.59 0.81 -10.70
C SER A 732 -9.68 -0.22 -10.43
N THR A 733 -9.37 -1.26 -9.66
CA THR A 733 -10.34 -2.22 -9.14
C THR A 733 -11.14 -1.58 -8.00
N ALA A 734 -11.68 -0.37 -8.24
CA ALA A 734 -12.73 0.23 -7.48
C ALA A 734 -14.04 -0.14 -8.17
N GLY A 735 -14.52 -1.35 -7.90
CA GLY A 735 -15.78 -1.78 -8.49
C GLY A 735 -16.10 -3.24 -8.21
N TYR A 736 -15.94 -3.74 -6.97
CA TYR A 736 -16.82 -4.79 -6.52
C TYR A 736 -18.18 -4.16 -6.20
N GLY A 737 -18.90 -3.80 -7.25
CA GLY A 737 -20.34 -3.69 -7.22
C GLY A 737 -20.89 -5.05 -6.83
N LEU A 738 -21.44 -5.16 -5.63
CA LEU A 738 -22.42 -6.17 -5.32
C LEU A 738 -23.56 -6.00 -6.33
N ALA A 739 -23.55 -6.83 -7.37
CA ALA A 739 -24.75 -7.07 -8.16
C ALA A 739 -25.80 -7.60 -7.18
N GLU A 740 -26.79 -6.79 -6.87
CA GLU A 740 -28.06 -7.23 -6.35
C GLU A 740 -28.71 -8.07 -7.45
N GLN A 741 -28.70 -9.38 -7.31
CA GLN A 741 -29.79 -10.21 -7.83
C GLN A 741 -30.64 -10.60 -6.63
N ARG A 742 -31.91 -10.19 -6.72
CA ARG A 742 -33.17 -10.41 -6.01
C ARG A 742 -33.16 -11.32 -4.79
#